data_b9cab74d4092b17d2b88d05b8c008995
#
_entry.id   b9cab74d4092b17d2b88d05b8c008995
#
_cell.length_a   1.000
_cell.length_b   1.000
_cell.length_c   1.000
_cell.angle_alpha   90.00
_cell.angle_beta   90.00
_cell.angle_gamma   90.00
#
_symmetry.space_group_name_H-M   'P 1'
#
loop_
_entity.id
_entity.type
_entity.pdbx_description
1 polymer ?
#
loop_
_entity_poly.entity_id
_entity_poly.type
_entity_poly.pdbx_seq_one_letter_code
_entity_poly.pdbx_strand_id
1 'polypeptide(L)'
;MILEVLNASSADEVFFVPNISEQQVADSGHGDLVDVEDVLVQGRRGAARVGPALELDGAEIDALGAWDIAEVLTRLTEALELSEQPMVIINGKIVASAGVFSSFPPDAIMRIEVLPPAATALYGGVSGQTVINIVLQRRYASYDGRIVLSRPTQGGASSLSSDLRRSSIVGDRAYILSLRTSHDDPLRAGERDRMTLGGGSEDHEVTLRPSTDLISANASVTLPFRELSGVFNLNAQTRESRSVANYAGEIVESHRRNKSLGGSAGISGSAYGWSLQGNLNGQVSRAQEDGFQEGHSENQSLGLNLSGSRSLIDLPMGGVVTNLSGNLMTSRSTVDRAQSRATSVFYTREGRGTLAIPLSKANDEAMFGRLVGDLQIVMGGGVRLNTGGGGEEVSGGLDWAPRKGLRLSSAWTASTDSVSDLLRSEPSYHGAPRVAFDFRAGEAVEIVPILGGNPDLKPPRSERFSLNAALGPFTSWGMAGNFGYQKTEATNGIGVLPDLTSDVEAAFPERFERDGNGRLISVDLRPLNLSSSLMEGLTTAVNFSLPRPQGAASNEAMVARFSLNYNLQLRNTVALLEGRPELDRLKGDGGGVSRQSLRAALDAKRGRWGLNASARWQDGYRTRRNGGRDDQADLVLKSFAAVDLKLTFQMSSSSIRASASSEEGGPRRRSSSLQVNLEVENLFDARPEARLGDGSAAPGYGRDAQDLIGRVVRLTLQRRF
;
A
#
# COMPACT_ATOMS: atom_id res chain seq x y z
N MET A 1 14.10 -17.45 -31.52
CA MET A 1 14.59 -16.19 -32.11
C MET A 1 14.80 -15.07 -31.08
N ILE A 2 14.62 -15.31 -29.79
CA ILE A 2 14.94 -14.36 -28.69
C ILE A 2 16.12 -14.85 -27.83
N LEU A 3 16.56 -16.09 -28.01
CA LEU A 3 17.65 -16.68 -27.21
C LEU A 3 19.04 -16.60 -27.87
N GLU A 4 19.14 -16.21 -29.14
CA GLU A 4 20.41 -16.17 -29.86
C GLU A 4 21.16 -14.83 -29.85
N VAL A 5 20.56 -13.76 -29.31
CA VAL A 5 21.18 -12.40 -29.30
C VAL A 5 22.04 -12.14 -28.05
N LEU A 6 22.18 -13.11 -27.12
CA LEU A 6 22.87 -12.89 -25.86
C LEU A 6 24.31 -13.45 -25.80
N ASN A 7 24.87 -13.93 -26.93
CA ASN A 7 26.15 -14.62 -26.88
C ASN A 7 27.25 -14.06 -27.82
N ALA A 8 27.25 -12.79 -28.13
CA ALA A 8 28.36 -12.18 -28.86
C ALA A 8 28.68 -10.80 -28.30
N SER A 9 29.76 -10.68 -27.58
CA SER A 9 30.81 -9.68 -27.69
C SER A 9 31.68 -9.63 -26.44
N SER A 10 32.79 -10.30 -26.51
CA SER A 10 34.01 -9.94 -25.82
C SER A 10 34.88 -9.16 -26.82
N ALA A 11 35.17 -7.90 -26.54
CA ALA A 11 36.32 -7.20 -27.11
C ALA A 11 36.75 -6.13 -26.12
N ASP A 12 38.00 -6.28 -25.67
CA ASP A 12 38.80 -5.34 -24.91
C ASP A 12 39.01 -4.04 -25.70
N GLU A 13 38.75 -2.91 -25.09
CA GLU A 13 39.43 -1.67 -25.44
C GLU A 13 39.93 -0.98 -24.17
N VAL A 14 41.23 -0.91 -24.08
CA VAL A 14 42.05 -0.20 -23.09
C VAL A 14 42.01 1.28 -23.40
N PHE A 15 41.50 2.12 -22.53
CA PHE A 15 41.71 3.57 -22.59
C PHE A 15 42.68 4.00 -21.49
N PHE A 16 43.82 4.54 -21.95
CA PHE A 16 44.82 5.24 -21.17
C PHE A 16 44.25 6.54 -20.58
N VAL A 17 44.50 6.76 -19.28
CA VAL A 17 44.34 8.08 -18.63
C VAL A 17 45.72 8.57 -18.21
N PRO A 18 46.15 9.78 -18.59
CA PRO A 18 47.48 10.28 -18.24
C PRO A 18 47.55 10.73 -16.79
N ASN A 19 48.63 10.35 -16.19
CA ASN A 19 49.13 10.71 -14.87
C ASN A 19 49.51 12.20 -14.85
N ILE A 20 49.02 12.97 -13.87
CA ILE A 20 49.54 14.30 -13.55
C ILE A 20 50.26 14.22 -12.24
N SER A 21 51.57 14.49 -12.31
CA SER A 21 52.52 14.47 -11.25
C SER A 21 52.35 15.61 -10.24
N GLU A 22 52.61 15.26 -8.98
CA GLU A 22 52.83 16.18 -7.84
C GLU A 22 53.93 17.18 -8.14
N GLN A 23 53.70 18.45 -7.81
CA GLN A 23 54.77 19.42 -7.55
C GLN A 23 54.58 20.05 -6.17
N GLN A 24 55.58 19.80 -5.35
CA GLN A 24 55.83 20.45 -4.05
C GLN A 24 56.01 21.96 -4.26
N VAL A 25 55.41 22.76 -3.39
CA VAL A 25 55.91 24.09 -3.03
C VAL A 25 55.88 24.25 -1.52
N ALA A 26 57.04 24.61 -1.01
CA ALA A 26 57.34 24.79 0.41
C ALA A 26 56.90 26.17 0.93
N ASP A 27 56.44 26.12 2.13
CA ASP A 27 56.66 26.98 3.32
C ASP A 27 56.78 28.51 3.14
N SER A 28 55.87 29.25 3.77
CA SER A 28 56.18 30.38 4.69
C SER A 28 54.92 31.05 5.28
N GLY A 29 54.87 31.18 6.63
CA GLY A 29 54.30 32.35 7.27
C GLY A 29 53.00 32.18 8.07
N HIS A 30 53.16 32.21 9.40
CA HIS A 30 52.18 32.35 10.46
C HIS A 30 51.03 33.32 10.18
N GLY A 31 49.84 32.88 10.41
CA GLY A 31 48.64 33.69 10.58
C GLY A 31 47.50 32.77 11.10
N ASP A 32 47.00 33.07 12.30
CA ASP A 32 45.88 32.37 12.92
C ASP A 32 44.71 32.22 11.94
N LEU A 33 44.54 31.03 11.39
CA LEU A 33 43.37 30.64 10.62
C LEU A 33 42.45 29.89 11.55
N VAL A 34 41.30 30.48 11.80
CA VAL A 34 40.12 29.81 12.29
C VAL A 34 39.87 28.61 11.37
N ASP A 35 40.00 27.42 11.92
CA ASP A 35 39.75 26.16 11.24
C ASP A 35 38.27 26.11 10.81
N VAL A 36 38.01 26.55 9.61
CA VAL A 36 36.74 26.29 8.93
C VAL A 36 36.86 24.86 8.46
N GLU A 37 36.29 23.91 9.20
CA GLU A 37 36.05 22.57 8.68
C GLU A 37 35.37 22.70 7.32
N ASP A 38 36.14 22.51 6.27
CA ASP A 38 35.65 22.28 4.92
C ASP A 38 34.70 21.05 4.99
N VAL A 39 33.41 21.29 5.08
CA VAL A 39 32.39 20.26 4.91
C VAL A 39 32.48 19.83 3.45
N LEU A 40 33.37 18.88 3.18
CA LEU A 40 33.39 18.15 1.91
C LEU A 40 32.04 17.43 1.79
N VAL A 41 31.11 18.08 1.13
CA VAL A 41 29.84 17.42 0.71
C VAL A 41 30.19 16.44 -0.40
N GLN A 42 30.77 15.30 -0.02
CA GLN A 42 30.82 14.14 -0.90
C GLN A 42 29.38 13.71 -1.12
N GLY A 43 28.86 14.02 -2.30
CA GLY A 43 27.52 13.60 -2.69
C GLY A 43 27.40 12.08 -2.54
N ARG A 44 26.69 11.62 -1.50
CA ARG A 44 26.43 10.17 -1.29
C ARG A 44 25.77 9.62 -2.52
N ARG A 45 26.34 8.55 -3.10
CA ARG A 45 25.79 7.93 -4.30
C ARG A 45 24.30 7.59 -4.13
N GLY A 46 23.47 7.98 -5.10
CA GLY A 46 22.06 7.71 -5.11
C GLY A 46 21.24 8.42 -4.06
N ALA A 47 21.83 9.41 -3.35
CA ALA A 47 21.11 10.22 -2.39
C ALA A 47 20.02 11.04 -3.07
N ALA A 48 18.95 11.27 -2.35
CA ALA A 48 17.90 12.18 -2.78
C ALA A 48 18.39 13.63 -2.77
N ARG A 49 17.67 14.52 -3.48
CA ARG A 49 17.98 15.97 -3.54
C ARG A 49 17.77 16.67 -2.20
N VAL A 50 17.06 16.05 -1.27
CA VAL A 50 16.76 16.56 0.07
C VAL A 50 17.19 15.52 1.08
N GLY A 51 17.74 15.94 2.21
CA GLY A 51 18.11 15.03 3.29
C GLY A 51 16.92 14.22 3.81
N PRO A 52 17.11 12.94 4.14
CA PRO A 52 16.04 12.08 4.61
C PRO A 52 15.56 12.49 6.01
N ALA A 53 14.26 12.35 6.24
CA ALA A 53 13.67 12.42 7.58
C ALA A 53 13.94 11.14 8.39
N LEU A 54 14.05 10.00 7.69
CA LEU A 54 14.41 8.71 8.24
C LEU A 54 15.29 7.98 7.23
N GLU A 55 16.37 7.36 7.70
CA GLU A 55 17.24 6.50 6.91
C GLU A 55 17.30 5.11 7.54
N LEU A 56 17.14 4.06 6.73
CA LEU A 56 17.37 2.68 7.13
C LEU A 56 18.60 2.16 6.41
N ASP A 57 19.52 1.62 7.18
CA ASP A 57 20.68 0.92 6.63
C ASP A 57 20.39 -0.56 6.31
N GLY A 58 21.37 -1.25 5.71
CA GLY A 58 21.21 -2.66 5.32
C GLY A 58 20.87 -3.59 6.48
N ALA A 59 21.33 -3.32 7.70
CA ALA A 59 21.04 -4.17 8.86
C ALA A 59 19.62 -3.95 9.41
N GLU A 60 19.13 -2.73 9.35
CA GLU A 60 17.75 -2.39 9.70
C GLU A 60 16.76 -2.96 8.67
N ILE A 61 17.12 -2.89 7.39
CA ILE A 61 16.34 -3.52 6.29
C ILE A 61 16.30 -5.04 6.48
N ASP A 62 17.42 -5.67 6.80
CA ASP A 62 17.50 -7.10 7.08
C ASP A 62 16.66 -7.50 8.32
N ALA A 63 16.57 -6.63 9.34
CA ALA A 63 15.78 -6.88 10.54
C ALA A 63 14.27 -6.93 10.25
N LEU A 64 13.80 -6.27 9.17
CA LEU A 64 12.41 -6.38 8.73
C LEU A 64 12.06 -7.80 8.29
N GLY A 65 13.02 -8.65 7.91
CA GLY A 65 12.79 -10.03 7.52
C GLY A 65 11.89 -10.19 6.29
N ALA A 66 11.93 -9.22 5.38
CA ALA A 66 11.13 -9.18 4.16
C ALA A 66 11.73 -10.08 3.06
N TRP A 67 10.86 -10.58 2.17
CA TRP A 67 11.27 -11.38 1.01
C TRP A 67 11.77 -10.53 -0.16
N ASP A 68 11.11 -9.41 -0.40
CA ASP A 68 11.40 -8.49 -1.50
C ASP A 68 11.18 -7.04 -1.10
N ILE A 69 11.50 -6.13 -2.01
CA ILE A 69 11.34 -4.69 -1.81
C ILE A 69 9.87 -4.31 -1.62
N ALA A 70 8.92 -5.03 -2.25
CA ALA A 70 7.49 -4.76 -2.04
C ALA A 70 7.10 -5.02 -0.59
N GLU A 71 7.54 -6.14 0.01
CA GLU A 71 7.28 -6.43 1.43
C GLU A 71 7.98 -5.43 2.36
N VAL A 72 9.21 -4.99 2.02
CA VAL A 72 9.89 -3.90 2.75
C VAL A 72 9.06 -2.62 2.73
N LEU A 73 8.58 -2.21 1.56
CA LEU A 73 7.74 -1.01 1.41
C LEU A 73 6.41 -1.15 2.17
N THR A 74 5.76 -2.30 2.10
CA THR A 74 4.52 -2.57 2.84
C THR A 74 4.75 -2.40 4.34
N ARG A 75 5.80 -3.03 4.90
CA ARG A 75 6.13 -2.91 6.32
C ARG A 75 6.48 -1.48 6.73
N LEU A 76 7.19 -0.74 5.86
CA LEU A 76 7.47 0.67 6.10
C LEU A 76 6.21 1.54 6.04
N THR A 77 5.33 1.29 5.07
CA THR A 77 4.05 1.99 4.94
C THR A 77 3.16 1.75 6.16
N GLU A 78 3.10 0.51 6.63
CA GLU A 78 2.39 0.14 7.87
C GLU A 78 3.03 0.77 9.10
N ALA A 79 4.37 0.71 9.23
CA ALA A 79 5.09 1.26 10.37
C ALA A 79 5.06 2.81 10.43
N LEU A 80 4.89 3.48 9.31
CA LEU A 80 4.79 4.94 9.20
C LEU A 80 3.35 5.43 9.08
N GLU A 81 2.36 4.50 9.01
CA GLU A 81 0.92 4.78 8.78
C GLU A 81 0.68 5.77 7.63
N LEU A 82 1.29 5.48 6.51
CA LEU A 82 1.08 6.31 5.33
C LEU A 82 -0.34 6.09 4.81
N SER A 83 -1.14 7.15 4.79
CA SER A 83 -2.54 7.12 4.30
C SER A 83 -2.64 6.85 2.79
N GLU A 84 -1.57 7.13 2.05
CA GLU A 84 -1.47 6.94 0.61
C GLU A 84 -0.23 6.11 0.27
N GLN A 85 -0.25 5.43 -0.88
CA GLN A 85 0.93 4.71 -1.36
C GLN A 85 2.09 5.69 -1.56
N PRO A 86 3.28 5.41 -1.00
CA PRO A 86 4.42 6.31 -1.14
C PRO A 86 4.88 6.38 -2.59
N MET A 87 5.35 7.54 -3.00
CA MET A 87 6.09 7.69 -4.25
C MET A 87 7.48 7.08 -4.08
N VAL A 88 7.84 6.10 -4.88
CA VAL A 88 9.14 5.45 -4.82
C VAL A 88 10.06 5.99 -5.90
N ILE A 89 11.24 6.43 -5.49
CA ILE A 89 12.34 6.82 -6.38
C ILE A 89 13.53 5.87 -6.19
N ILE A 90 14.35 5.71 -7.21
CA ILE A 90 15.49 4.79 -7.19
C ILE A 90 16.78 5.57 -7.43
N ASN A 91 17.76 5.39 -6.51
CA ASN A 91 19.05 6.09 -6.60
C ASN A 91 18.92 7.61 -6.78
N GLY A 92 17.96 8.25 -6.07
CA GLY A 92 17.70 9.68 -6.13
C GLY A 92 17.01 10.16 -7.41
N LYS A 93 16.59 9.26 -8.29
CA LYS A 93 15.95 9.55 -9.58
C LYS A 93 14.52 9.03 -9.61
N ILE A 94 13.65 9.78 -10.25
CA ILE A 94 12.31 9.30 -10.61
C ILE A 94 12.47 8.19 -11.63
N VAL A 95 11.77 7.08 -11.44
CA VAL A 95 11.77 5.94 -12.37
C VAL A 95 10.39 5.79 -13.00
N ALA A 96 10.35 5.43 -14.26
CA ALA A 96 9.10 5.29 -15.02
C ALA A 96 8.13 4.24 -14.43
N SER A 97 8.67 3.25 -13.70
CA SER A 97 7.89 2.27 -12.95
C SER A 97 8.72 1.75 -11.78
N ALA A 98 8.41 2.19 -10.58
CA ALA A 98 9.04 1.69 -9.35
C ALA A 98 8.68 0.21 -9.10
N GLY A 99 7.53 -0.24 -9.57
CA GLY A 99 7.06 -1.61 -9.43
C GLY A 99 8.00 -2.67 -10.04
N VAL A 100 8.82 -2.29 -11.02
CA VAL A 100 9.85 -3.16 -11.59
C VAL A 100 10.90 -3.57 -10.56
N PHE A 101 11.21 -2.69 -9.61
CA PHE A 101 12.19 -2.96 -8.57
C PHE A 101 11.58 -3.64 -7.35
N SER A 102 10.26 -3.64 -7.22
CA SER A 102 9.54 -4.19 -6.07
C SER A 102 9.82 -5.67 -5.81
N SER A 103 10.06 -6.43 -6.86
CA SER A 103 10.36 -7.87 -6.77
C SER A 103 11.85 -8.19 -6.48
N PHE A 104 12.75 -7.19 -6.40
CA PHE A 104 14.14 -7.44 -6.02
C PHE A 104 14.23 -7.83 -4.54
N PRO A 105 15.19 -8.69 -4.15
CA PRO A 105 15.40 -9.01 -2.75
C PRO A 105 15.96 -7.81 -1.97
N PRO A 106 15.70 -7.74 -0.65
CA PRO A 106 16.19 -6.65 0.21
C PRO A 106 17.70 -6.46 0.16
N ASP A 107 18.47 -7.53 -0.03
CA ASP A 107 19.93 -7.46 -0.16
C ASP A 107 20.43 -6.67 -1.39
N ALA A 108 19.55 -6.41 -2.36
CA ALA A 108 19.84 -5.53 -3.48
C ALA A 108 19.83 -4.04 -3.05
N ILE A 109 19.28 -3.73 -1.88
CA ILE A 109 19.21 -2.38 -1.32
C ILE A 109 20.51 -2.09 -0.55
N MET A 110 21.05 -0.90 -0.71
CA MET A 110 22.14 -0.36 0.10
C MET A 110 21.59 0.37 1.32
N ARG A 111 20.55 1.19 1.13
CA ARG A 111 19.82 1.93 2.16
C ARG A 111 18.48 2.41 1.62
N ILE A 112 17.57 2.76 2.51
CA ILE A 112 16.30 3.40 2.22
C ILE A 112 16.27 4.77 2.89
N GLU A 113 15.88 5.78 2.15
CA GLU A 113 15.73 7.15 2.62
C GLU A 113 14.25 7.54 2.53
N VAL A 114 13.59 7.75 3.66
CA VAL A 114 12.22 8.30 3.70
C VAL A 114 12.37 9.81 3.73
N LEU A 115 11.86 10.46 2.69
CA LEU A 115 12.02 11.90 2.53
C LEU A 115 10.91 12.66 3.27
N PRO A 116 11.20 13.88 3.69
CA PRO A 116 10.18 14.73 4.27
C PRO A 116 9.08 15.09 3.25
N PRO A 117 7.85 15.39 3.70
CA PRO A 117 6.69 15.66 2.81
C PRO A 117 6.93 16.76 1.78
N ALA A 118 7.75 17.77 2.08
CA ALA A 118 8.12 18.80 1.09
C ALA A 118 8.90 18.26 -0.13
N ALA A 119 9.58 17.13 0.01
CA ALA A 119 10.29 16.51 -1.11
C ALA A 119 9.32 16.05 -2.20
N THR A 120 8.05 15.79 -1.88
CA THR A 120 7.04 15.32 -2.83
C THR A 120 6.90 16.28 -4.02
N ALA A 121 6.87 17.58 -3.76
CA ALA A 121 6.79 18.60 -4.81
C ALA A 121 8.01 18.57 -5.73
N LEU A 122 9.22 18.26 -5.20
CA LEU A 122 10.45 18.17 -5.99
C LEU A 122 10.49 16.97 -6.93
N TYR A 123 9.72 15.94 -6.62
CA TYR A 123 9.64 14.70 -7.41
C TYR A 123 8.32 14.53 -8.16
N GLY A 124 7.41 15.51 -8.10
CA GLY A 124 6.17 15.48 -8.86
C GLY A 124 5.06 14.61 -8.29
N GLY A 125 5.16 14.28 -7.00
CA GLY A 125 4.10 13.59 -6.28
C GLY A 125 2.93 14.50 -5.87
N VAL A 126 1.88 13.91 -5.36
CA VAL A 126 0.70 14.59 -4.84
C VAL A 126 1.03 15.20 -3.47
N SER A 127 0.48 16.39 -3.17
CA SER A 127 0.67 17.02 -1.85
C SER A 127 0.26 16.08 -0.71
N GLY A 128 1.16 15.93 0.27
CA GLY A 128 0.95 14.99 1.40
C GLY A 128 1.42 13.55 1.16
N GLN A 129 1.77 13.19 -0.06
CA GLN A 129 2.36 11.88 -0.37
C GLN A 129 3.80 11.80 0.14
N THR A 130 4.18 10.69 0.74
CA THR A 130 5.56 10.44 1.17
C THR A 130 6.42 9.95 0.02
N VAL A 131 7.66 10.44 -0.09
CA VAL A 131 8.64 9.95 -1.06
C VAL A 131 9.64 9.03 -0.36
N ILE A 132 9.84 7.83 -0.90
CA ILE A 132 10.82 6.85 -0.42
C ILE A 132 11.88 6.66 -1.50
N ASN A 133 13.13 6.98 -1.18
CA ASN A 133 14.28 6.73 -2.04
C ASN A 133 14.92 5.39 -1.69
N ILE A 134 14.93 4.47 -2.63
CA ILE A 134 15.61 3.19 -2.51
C ILE A 134 16.96 3.27 -3.22
N VAL A 135 18.02 3.21 -2.46
CA VAL A 135 19.38 3.20 -3.02
C VAL A 135 19.83 1.76 -3.22
N LEU A 136 20.01 1.37 -4.47
CA LEU A 136 20.38 0.00 -4.85
C LEU A 136 21.90 -0.19 -4.88
N GLN A 137 22.35 -1.43 -4.69
CA GLN A 137 23.74 -1.84 -4.89
C GLN A 137 24.14 -1.67 -6.36
N ARG A 138 25.43 -1.37 -6.62
CA ARG A 138 25.95 -1.18 -7.99
C ARG A 138 26.05 -2.50 -8.76
N ARG A 139 26.37 -3.58 -8.05
CA ARG A 139 26.45 -4.94 -8.61
C ARG A 139 25.75 -5.90 -7.66
N TYR A 140 24.77 -6.57 -8.17
CA TYR A 140 24.00 -7.56 -7.45
C TYR A 140 23.54 -8.65 -8.41
N ALA A 141 23.56 -9.92 -8.03
CA ALA A 141 22.94 -11.02 -8.77
C ALA A 141 22.50 -12.11 -7.80
N SER A 142 21.35 -12.75 -7.92
CA SER A 142 20.87 -13.87 -7.08
C SER A 142 19.95 -14.83 -7.82
N TYR A 143 19.97 -16.04 -7.35
CA TYR A 143 18.90 -17.02 -7.55
C TYR A 143 18.24 -17.24 -6.19
N ASP A 144 16.96 -17.03 -6.10
CA ASP A 144 16.21 -17.19 -4.86
C ASP A 144 15.09 -18.20 -5.05
N GLY A 145 14.94 -19.09 -4.09
CA GLY A 145 13.82 -20.03 -4.01
C GLY A 145 13.14 -19.89 -2.65
N ARG A 146 11.81 -19.89 -2.60
CA ARG A 146 11.01 -19.83 -1.39
C ARG A 146 9.85 -20.80 -1.48
N ILE A 147 9.62 -21.55 -0.40
CA ILE A 147 8.43 -22.38 -0.20
C ILE A 147 7.77 -21.92 1.08
N VAL A 148 6.46 -21.72 1.02
CA VAL A 148 5.65 -21.29 2.15
C VAL A 148 4.51 -22.27 2.35
N LEU A 149 4.43 -22.82 3.56
CA LEU A 149 3.32 -23.64 4.04
C LEU A 149 2.57 -22.84 5.09
N SER A 150 1.26 -22.72 4.94
CA SER A 150 0.40 -21.99 5.88
C SER A 150 -0.82 -22.85 6.24
N ARG A 151 -1.16 -22.90 7.53
CA ARG A 151 -2.31 -23.67 8.01
C ARG A 151 -2.98 -22.98 9.20
N PRO A 152 -4.30 -22.72 9.13
CA PRO A 152 -5.08 -22.34 10.30
C PRO A 152 -5.08 -23.47 11.34
N THR A 153 -5.00 -23.11 12.61
CA THR A 153 -4.97 -24.13 13.70
C THR A 153 -6.29 -24.88 13.87
N GLN A 154 -7.38 -24.32 13.35
CA GLN A 154 -8.70 -24.94 13.35
C GLN A 154 -8.98 -25.82 12.10
N GLY A 155 -7.99 -25.95 11.19
CA GLY A 155 -8.16 -26.67 9.92
C GLY A 155 -8.78 -25.81 8.82
N GLY A 156 -8.96 -26.39 7.64
CA GLY A 156 -9.41 -25.72 6.43
C GLY A 156 -8.44 -24.63 5.93
N ALA A 157 -8.63 -24.12 4.73
CA ALA A 157 -7.88 -23.00 4.15
C ALA A 157 -6.34 -23.11 4.26
N SER A 158 -5.78 -24.33 4.24
CA SER A 158 -4.32 -24.51 4.17
C SER A 158 -3.79 -23.97 2.84
N SER A 159 -2.57 -23.49 2.82
CA SER A 159 -1.97 -23.02 1.57
C SER A 159 -0.52 -23.47 1.41
N LEU A 160 -0.14 -23.73 0.17
CA LEU A 160 1.23 -24.02 -0.27
C LEU A 160 1.60 -23.05 -1.38
N SER A 161 2.67 -22.30 -1.22
CA SER A 161 3.20 -21.48 -2.31
C SER A 161 4.69 -21.72 -2.54
N SER A 162 5.12 -21.58 -3.80
CA SER A 162 6.50 -21.67 -4.22
C SER A 162 6.83 -20.48 -5.12
N ASP A 163 7.95 -19.83 -4.81
CA ASP A 163 8.46 -18.70 -5.57
C ASP A 163 9.90 -19.03 -6.04
N LEU A 164 10.18 -18.82 -7.31
CA LEU A 164 11.50 -18.88 -7.91
C LEU A 164 11.82 -17.53 -8.52
N ARG A 165 13.03 -17.02 -8.29
CA ARG A 165 13.43 -15.72 -8.78
C ARG A 165 14.90 -15.68 -9.17
N ARG A 166 15.18 -15.04 -10.30
CA ARG A 166 16.53 -14.64 -10.72
C ARG A 166 16.57 -13.11 -10.84
N SER A 167 17.53 -12.49 -10.18
CA SER A 167 17.72 -11.03 -10.22
C SER A 167 19.17 -10.66 -10.45
N SER A 168 19.41 -9.57 -11.16
CA SER A 168 20.75 -9.04 -11.39
C SER A 168 20.71 -7.52 -11.58
N ILE A 169 21.72 -6.83 -11.02
CA ILE A 169 22.00 -5.42 -11.21
C ILE A 169 23.47 -5.29 -11.59
N VAL A 170 23.76 -4.56 -12.66
CA VAL A 170 25.12 -4.22 -13.10
C VAL A 170 25.11 -2.76 -13.55
N GLY A 171 25.58 -1.87 -12.68
CA GLY A 171 25.49 -0.41 -12.91
C GLY A 171 24.03 0.02 -12.99
N ASP A 172 23.65 0.54 -14.15
CA ASP A 172 22.29 1.03 -14.45
C ASP A 172 21.42 -0.02 -15.17
N ARG A 173 21.96 -1.22 -15.41
CA ARG A 173 21.20 -2.35 -15.98
C ARG A 173 20.69 -3.23 -14.85
N ALA A 174 19.43 -3.58 -14.94
CA ALA A 174 18.82 -4.52 -13.99
C ALA A 174 17.87 -5.46 -14.73
N TYR A 175 17.81 -6.71 -14.30
CA TYR A 175 16.76 -7.63 -14.76
C TYR A 175 16.28 -8.51 -13.63
N ILE A 176 15.03 -8.90 -13.72
CA ILE A 176 14.40 -9.84 -12.81
C ILE A 176 13.47 -10.76 -13.59
N LEU A 177 13.52 -12.03 -13.24
CA LEU A 177 12.59 -13.05 -13.71
C LEU A 177 12.06 -13.77 -12.49
N SER A 178 10.75 -13.89 -12.34
CA SER A 178 10.12 -14.61 -11.25
C SER A 178 8.97 -15.49 -11.73
N LEU A 179 8.84 -16.64 -11.07
CA LEU A 179 7.75 -17.58 -11.24
C LEU A 179 7.19 -17.89 -9.85
N ARG A 180 5.88 -17.78 -9.70
CA ARG A 180 5.16 -18.13 -8.47
C ARG A 180 4.04 -19.09 -8.78
N THR A 181 3.92 -20.10 -7.93
CA THR A 181 2.77 -21.00 -7.90
C THR A 181 2.18 -21.00 -6.49
N SER A 182 0.87 -21.05 -6.36
CA SER A 182 0.21 -21.28 -5.07
C SER A 182 -1.03 -22.14 -5.24
N HIS A 183 -1.29 -22.94 -4.22
CA HIS A 183 -2.51 -23.71 -4.04
C HIS A 183 -3.07 -23.39 -2.66
N ASP A 184 -4.33 -22.99 -2.60
CA ASP A 184 -5.07 -22.71 -1.39
C ASP A 184 -6.22 -23.71 -1.29
N ASP A 185 -6.30 -24.47 -0.20
CA ASP A 185 -7.42 -25.35 0.12
C ASP A 185 -8.69 -24.52 0.43
N PRO A 186 -9.88 -25.05 0.16
CA PRO A 186 -11.12 -24.37 0.53
C PRO A 186 -11.31 -24.33 2.04
N LEU A 187 -12.07 -23.35 2.52
CA LEU A 187 -12.64 -23.35 3.84
C LEU A 187 -14.14 -23.63 3.71
N ARG A 188 -14.62 -24.68 4.37
CA ARG A 188 -16.02 -25.10 4.34
C ARG A 188 -16.79 -24.62 5.58
N ALA A 189 -18.09 -24.44 5.45
CA ALA A 189 -18.95 -23.99 6.54
C ALA A 189 -18.93 -24.98 7.72
N GLY A 190 -18.89 -26.29 7.46
CA GLY A 190 -18.81 -27.32 8.48
C GLY A 190 -17.52 -27.34 9.29
N GLU A 191 -16.49 -26.59 8.88
CA GLU A 191 -15.20 -26.47 9.59
C GLU A 191 -15.19 -25.30 10.60
N ARG A 192 -16.28 -24.55 10.71
CA ARG A 192 -16.37 -23.34 11.57
C ARG A 192 -17.62 -23.35 12.42
N ASP A 193 -17.46 -22.83 13.64
CA ASP A 193 -18.57 -22.56 14.54
C ASP A 193 -19.31 -21.28 14.09
N ARG A 194 -20.10 -21.44 13.04
CA ARG A 194 -21.09 -20.49 12.61
C ARG A 194 -22.45 -21.03 13.00
N MET A 195 -23.23 -20.23 13.73
CA MET A 195 -24.63 -20.60 13.88
C MET A 195 -25.26 -20.61 12.48
N THR A 196 -25.53 -21.79 11.96
CA THR A 196 -26.29 -21.98 10.74
C THR A 196 -27.73 -21.57 11.02
N LEU A 197 -28.18 -20.52 10.38
CA LEU A 197 -29.58 -20.15 10.35
C LEU A 197 -30.28 -21.18 9.49
N GLY A 198 -30.96 -22.16 10.15
CA GLY A 198 -31.84 -23.06 9.45
C GLY A 198 -31.46 -24.53 9.32
N GLY A 199 -30.52 -25.04 10.11
CA GLY A 199 -30.45 -26.48 10.49
C GLY A 199 -30.42 -27.56 9.38
N GLY A 200 -30.01 -27.26 8.15
CA GLY A 200 -29.84 -28.26 7.11
C GLY A 200 -28.45 -28.90 7.14
N SER A 201 -28.35 -30.23 7.12
CA SER A 201 -27.08 -30.96 7.01
C SER A 201 -26.32 -30.67 5.70
N GLU A 202 -26.97 -30.07 4.72
CA GLU A 202 -26.43 -29.77 3.38
C GLU A 202 -25.52 -28.53 3.36
N ASP A 203 -25.63 -27.64 4.35
CA ASP A 203 -24.84 -26.41 4.39
C ASP A 203 -23.38 -26.63 4.82
N HIS A 204 -23.02 -27.81 5.31
CA HIS A 204 -21.66 -28.13 5.74
C HIS A 204 -20.63 -28.10 4.59
N GLU A 205 -21.07 -28.35 3.36
CA GLU A 205 -20.21 -28.39 2.17
C GLU A 205 -20.02 -27.02 1.51
N VAL A 206 -20.85 -26.03 1.85
CA VAL A 206 -20.75 -24.67 1.33
C VAL A 206 -19.37 -24.08 1.64
N THR A 207 -18.72 -23.49 0.65
CA THR A 207 -17.40 -22.88 0.82
C THR A 207 -17.50 -21.46 1.36
N LEU A 208 -16.84 -21.21 2.48
CA LEU A 208 -16.64 -19.85 3.03
C LEU A 208 -15.48 -19.13 2.34
N ARG A 209 -14.48 -19.91 1.88
CA ARG A 209 -13.41 -19.47 1.00
C ARG A 209 -13.21 -20.50 -0.10
N PRO A 210 -13.12 -20.06 -1.35
CA PRO A 210 -12.90 -20.99 -2.47
C PRO A 210 -11.50 -21.62 -2.41
N SER A 211 -11.34 -22.82 -2.95
CA SER A 211 -10.00 -23.29 -3.32
C SER A 211 -9.46 -22.42 -4.45
N THR A 212 -8.15 -22.18 -4.46
CA THR A 212 -7.53 -21.33 -5.47
C THR A 212 -6.20 -21.88 -5.92
N ASP A 213 -6.04 -22.05 -7.23
CA ASP A 213 -4.77 -22.35 -7.89
C ASP A 213 -4.28 -21.10 -8.62
N LEU A 214 -3.03 -20.71 -8.39
CA LEU A 214 -2.39 -19.56 -9.01
C LEU A 214 -1.06 -19.94 -9.63
N ILE A 215 -0.85 -19.53 -10.89
CA ILE A 215 0.46 -19.52 -11.53
C ILE A 215 0.68 -18.11 -12.06
N SER A 216 1.80 -17.48 -11.69
CA SER A 216 2.17 -16.16 -12.19
C SER A 216 3.65 -16.11 -12.57
N ALA A 217 3.94 -15.45 -13.68
CA ALA A 217 5.28 -15.18 -14.16
C ALA A 217 5.46 -13.67 -14.38
N ASN A 218 6.62 -13.15 -13.98
CA ASN A 218 6.98 -11.76 -14.20
C ASN A 218 8.40 -11.68 -14.75
N ALA A 219 8.61 -10.84 -15.75
CA ALA A 219 9.90 -10.50 -16.33
C ALA A 219 10.05 -8.99 -16.43
N SER A 220 11.14 -8.45 -15.89
CA SER A 220 11.44 -7.02 -15.95
C SER A 220 12.88 -6.78 -16.35
N VAL A 221 13.10 -5.76 -17.18
CA VAL A 221 14.42 -5.34 -17.65
C VAL A 221 14.53 -3.82 -17.58
N THR A 222 15.62 -3.32 -16.99
CA THR A 222 15.99 -1.91 -17.02
C THR A 222 17.26 -1.76 -17.85
N LEU A 223 17.25 -0.85 -18.81
CA LEU A 223 18.35 -0.60 -19.72
C LEU A 223 18.66 0.91 -19.81
N PRO A 224 19.92 1.32 -19.76
CA PRO A 224 20.31 2.71 -20.00
C PRO A 224 20.28 3.03 -21.50
N PHE A 225 19.76 4.21 -21.86
CA PHE A 225 19.76 4.78 -23.19
C PHE A 225 20.34 6.20 -23.17
N ARG A 226 21.65 6.36 -23.27
CA ARG A 226 22.34 7.63 -23.09
C ARG A 226 22.01 8.23 -21.70
N GLU A 227 21.36 9.39 -21.66
CA GLU A 227 20.92 10.06 -20.43
C GLU A 227 19.57 9.57 -19.89
N LEU A 228 18.92 8.66 -20.61
CA LEU A 228 17.62 8.09 -20.26
C LEU A 228 17.78 6.67 -19.76
N SER A 229 16.81 6.21 -19.00
CA SER A 229 16.66 4.81 -18.55
C SER A 229 15.33 4.27 -19.08
N GLY A 230 15.39 3.15 -19.76
CA GLY A 230 14.22 2.42 -20.22
C GLY A 230 13.92 1.25 -19.31
N VAL A 231 12.65 1.01 -19.03
CA VAL A 231 12.15 -0.06 -18.19
C VAL A 231 11.07 -0.82 -18.95
N PHE A 232 11.20 -2.14 -19.02
CA PHE A 232 10.22 -3.02 -19.65
C PHE A 232 9.76 -4.06 -18.64
N ASN A 233 8.46 -4.28 -18.56
CA ASN A 233 7.86 -5.29 -17.69
C ASN A 233 6.84 -6.11 -18.48
N LEU A 234 6.84 -7.42 -18.22
CA LEU A 234 5.84 -8.37 -18.73
C LEU A 234 5.37 -9.23 -17.56
N ASN A 235 4.07 -9.35 -17.39
CA ASN A 235 3.47 -10.22 -16.38
C ASN A 235 2.37 -11.07 -16.99
N ALA A 236 2.33 -12.34 -16.61
CA ALA A 236 1.30 -13.29 -17.00
C ALA A 236 0.81 -14.02 -15.75
N GLN A 237 -0.51 -14.22 -15.67
CA GLN A 237 -1.13 -14.89 -14.53
C GLN A 237 -2.30 -15.74 -14.98
N THR A 238 -2.40 -16.93 -14.39
CA THR A 238 -3.62 -17.75 -14.44
C THR A 238 -4.05 -18.06 -13.02
N ARG A 239 -5.32 -17.81 -12.72
CA ARG A 239 -5.96 -18.11 -11.44
C ARG A 239 -7.20 -18.93 -11.70
N GLU A 240 -7.31 -20.07 -11.03
CA GLU A 240 -8.50 -20.91 -11.01
C GLU A 240 -9.03 -20.95 -9.59
N SER A 241 -10.34 -20.79 -9.42
CA SER A 241 -10.99 -20.90 -8.12
C SER A 241 -12.26 -21.75 -8.24
N ARG A 242 -12.51 -22.57 -7.20
CA ARG A 242 -13.67 -23.43 -7.09
C ARG A 242 -14.38 -23.14 -5.79
N SER A 243 -15.69 -22.96 -5.87
CA SER A 243 -16.54 -22.71 -4.72
C SER A 243 -17.83 -23.54 -4.83
N VAL A 244 -18.39 -23.84 -3.68
CA VAL A 244 -19.67 -24.52 -3.53
C VAL A 244 -20.60 -23.59 -2.78
N ALA A 245 -21.80 -23.35 -3.29
CA ALA A 245 -22.84 -22.54 -2.65
C ALA A 245 -24.14 -23.32 -2.61
N ASN A 246 -24.95 -23.09 -1.57
CA ASN A 246 -26.33 -23.54 -1.53
C ASN A 246 -27.20 -22.43 -2.13
N TYR A 247 -27.91 -22.74 -3.18
CA TYR A 247 -28.81 -21.82 -3.84
C TYR A 247 -30.21 -22.39 -3.86
N ALA A 248 -31.14 -21.81 -3.11
CA ALA A 248 -32.52 -22.25 -2.97
C ALA A 248 -32.69 -23.74 -2.60
N GLY A 249 -31.75 -24.30 -1.83
CA GLY A 249 -31.76 -25.71 -1.43
C GLY A 249 -30.98 -26.64 -2.37
N GLU A 250 -30.43 -26.15 -3.46
CA GLU A 250 -29.59 -26.91 -4.38
C GLU A 250 -28.11 -26.57 -4.20
N ILE A 251 -27.26 -27.57 -4.03
CA ILE A 251 -25.80 -27.42 -3.94
C ILE A 251 -25.24 -27.23 -5.34
N VAL A 252 -24.68 -26.05 -5.61
CA VAL A 252 -24.10 -25.69 -6.91
C VAL A 252 -22.61 -25.47 -6.76
N GLU A 253 -21.81 -26.18 -7.57
CA GLU A 253 -20.38 -25.94 -7.70
C GLU A 253 -20.15 -24.86 -8.76
N SER A 254 -19.34 -23.87 -8.45
CA SER A 254 -18.90 -22.82 -9.38
C SER A 254 -17.38 -22.87 -9.58
N HIS A 255 -16.97 -22.85 -10.84
CA HIS A 255 -15.58 -22.84 -11.26
C HIS A 255 -15.27 -21.55 -12.01
N ARG A 256 -14.34 -20.75 -11.51
CA ARG A 256 -13.91 -19.51 -12.13
C ARG A 256 -12.45 -19.58 -12.54
N ARG A 257 -12.19 -19.34 -13.82
CA ARG A 257 -10.83 -19.25 -14.38
C ARG A 257 -10.57 -17.83 -14.87
N ASN A 258 -9.50 -17.23 -14.37
CA ASN A 258 -9.05 -15.91 -14.80
C ASN A 258 -7.63 -16.01 -15.38
N LYS A 259 -7.44 -15.50 -16.61
CA LYS A 259 -6.13 -15.39 -17.27
C LYS A 259 -5.86 -13.93 -17.57
N SER A 260 -4.68 -13.45 -17.21
CA SER A 260 -4.27 -12.08 -17.52
C SER A 260 -2.85 -12.04 -18.09
N LEU A 261 -2.66 -11.14 -19.03
CA LEU A 261 -1.38 -10.78 -19.60
C LEU A 261 -1.28 -9.26 -19.58
N GLY A 262 -0.21 -8.76 -18.98
CA GLY A 262 0.06 -7.33 -18.90
C GLY A 262 1.49 -7.02 -19.27
N GLY A 263 1.72 -5.83 -19.79
CA GLY A 263 3.05 -5.33 -20.11
C GLY A 263 3.13 -3.82 -19.90
N SER A 264 4.33 -3.34 -19.61
CA SER A 264 4.60 -1.91 -19.57
C SER A 264 5.97 -1.58 -20.15
N ALA A 265 6.06 -0.41 -20.77
CA ALA A 265 7.29 0.17 -21.27
C ALA A 265 7.39 1.59 -20.74
N GLY A 266 8.45 1.88 -19.98
CA GLY A 266 8.68 3.16 -19.37
C GLY A 266 10.03 3.75 -19.78
N ILE A 267 10.12 5.07 -19.80
CA ILE A 267 11.34 5.83 -20.03
C ILE A 267 11.42 6.95 -19.00
N SER A 268 12.60 7.17 -18.43
CA SER A 268 12.84 8.27 -17.50
C SER A 268 14.24 8.84 -17.67
N GLY A 269 14.41 10.13 -17.42
CA GLY A 269 15.70 10.81 -17.51
C GLY A 269 15.59 12.31 -17.60
N SER A 270 16.68 12.98 -17.93
CA SER A 270 16.76 14.45 -18.03
C SER A 270 16.98 14.89 -19.47
N ALA A 271 16.18 15.84 -19.93
CA ALA A 271 16.36 16.47 -21.23
C ALA A 271 15.91 17.94 -21.17
N TYR A 272 16.69 18.84 -21.74
CA TYR A 272 16.40 20.28 -21.80
C TYR A 272 16.08 20.93 -20.44
N GLY A 273 16.74 20.46 -19.38
CA GLY A 273 16.51 20.94 -18.00
C GLY A 273 15.23 20.39 -17.34
N TRP A 274 14.47 19.53 -18.02
CA TRP A 274 13.36 18.79 -17.46
C TRP A 274 13.80 17.41 -17.00
N SER A 275 13.32 16.98 -15.84
CA SER A 275 13.30 15.57 -15.44
C SER A 275 12.02 14.98 -15.99
N LEU A 276 12.12 14.09 -16.97
CA LEU A 276 10.99 13.54 -17.72
C LEU A 276 10.77 12.07 -17.39
N GLN A 277 9.51 11.68 -17.38
CA GLN A 277 9.08 10.28 -17.19
C GLN A 277 7.89 10.01 -18.12
N GLY A 278 7.94 8.88 -18.81
CA GLY A 278 6.82 8.36 -19.59
C GLY A 278 6.64 6.88 -19.32
N ASN A 279 5.41 6.41 -19.24
CA ASN A 279 5.08 5.01 -19.07
C ASN A 279 3.84 4.65 -19.89
N LEU A 280 4.00 3.66 -20.77
CA LEU A 280 2.92 3.01 -21.52
C LEU A 280 2.66 1.66 -20.87
N ASN A 281 1.43 1.37 -20.51
CA ASN A 281 1.03 0.08 -19.95
C ASN A 281 -0.20 -0.47 -20.67
N GLY A 282 -0.24 -1.79 -20.84
CA GLY A 282 -1.37 -2.48 -21.43
C GLY A 282 -1.65 -3.78 -20.68
N GLN A 283 -2.92 -4.15 -20.59
CA GLN A 283 -3.36 -5.38 -19.96
C GLN A 283 -4.55 -5.97 -20.71
N VAL A 284 -4.57 -7.29 -20.84
CA VAL A 284 -5.71 -8.07 -21.29
C VAL A 284 -6.01 -9.10 -20.20
N SER A 285 -7.26 -9.20 -19.77
CA SER A 285 -7.72 -10.24 -18.87
C SER A 285 -8.99 -10.88 -19.38
N ARG A 286 -9.09 -12.20 -19.19
CA ARG A 286 -10.26 -13.00 -19.54
C ARG A 286 -10.65 -13.82 -18.33
N ALA A 287 -11.89 -13.70 -17.92
CA ALA A 287 -12.49 -14.52 -16.89
C ALA A 287 -13.63 -15.35 -17.50
N GLN A 288 -13.64 -16.62 -17.15
CA GLN A 288 -14.73 -17.57 -17.45
C GLN A 288 -15.25 -18.09 -16.13
N GLU A 289 -16.55 -18.15 -15.99
CA GLU A 289 -17.24 -18.69 -14.82
C GLU A 289 -18.26 -19.72 -15.30
N ASP A 290 -18.13 -20.93 -14.77
CA ASP A 290 -19.01 -22.06 -15.04
C ASP A 290 -19.72 -22.41 -13.71
N GLY A 291 -21.00 -22.78 -13.74
CA GLY A 291 -21.80 -23.14 -12.56
C GLY A 291 -23.02 -22.25 -12.42
N PHE A 292 -23.26 -21.68 -11.23
CA PHE A 292 -24.48 -20.92 -10.92
C PHE A 292 -24.76 -19.76 -11.89
N GLN A 293 -23.72 -19.06 -12.34
CA GLN A 293 -23.83 -18.01 -13.36
C GLN A 293 -22.77 -18.25 -14.44
N GLU A 294 -23.16 -18.97 -15.48
CA GLU A 294 -22.30 -19.11 -16.65
C GLU A 294 -22.03 -17.73 -17.27
N GLY A 295 -20.77 -17.41 -17.42
CA GLY A 295 -20.38 -16.13 -17.95
C GLY A 295 -18.94 -16.06 -18.45
N HIS A 296 -18.75 -15.18 -19.40
CA HIS A 296 -17.43 -14.83 -19.92
C HIS A 296 -17.23 -13.33 -19.83
N SER A 297 -16.06 -12.88 -19.34
CA SER A 297 -15.70 -11.48 -19.39
C SER A 297 -14.30 -11.29 -19.96
N GLU A 298 -14.16 -10.27 -20.79
CA GLU A 298 -12.87 -9.84 -21.34
C GLU A 298 -12.67 -8.35 -21.05
N ASN A 299 -11.54 -8.02 -20.40
CA ASN A 299 -11.14 -6.65 -20.15
C ASN A 299 -9.81 -6.36 -20.85
N GLN A 300 -9.76 -5.28 -21.59
CA GLN A 300 -8.56 -4.77 -22.25
C GLN A 300 -8.35 -3.34 -21.79
N SER A 301 -7.12 -2.98 -21.42
CA SER A 301 -6.78 -1.61 -21.06
C SER A 301 -5.45 -1.18 -21.64
N LEU A 302 -5.35 0.10 -21.99
CA LEU A 302 -4.13 0.76 -22.44
C LEU A 302 -4.04 2.11 -21.72
N GLY A 303 -2.88 2.38 -21.11
CA GLY A 303 -2.63 3.62 -20.37
C GLY A 303 -1.31 4.24 -20.77
N LEU A 304 -1.28 5.57 -20.89
CA LEU A 304 -0.09 6.38 -21.08
C LEU A 304 -0.03 7.41 -19.96
N ASN A 305 1.06 7.38 -19.19
CA ASN A 305 1.36 8.36 -18.15
C ASN A 305 2.61 9.15 -18.58
N LEU A 306 2.53 10.44 -18.51
CA LEU A 306 3.63 11.37 -18.80
C LEU A 306 3.78 12.31 -17.62
N SER A 307 5.01 12.57 -17.19
CA SER A 307 5.28 13.61 -16.18
C SER A 307 6.63 14.28 -16.43
N GLY A 308 6.73 15.51 -15.97
CA GLY A 308 7.95 16.28 -16.07
C GLY A 308 8.06 17.29 -14.95
N SER A 309 9.29 17.48 -14.42
CA SER A 309 9.58 18.49 -13.43
C SER A 309 10.78 19.35 -13.84
N ARG A 310 10.72 20.64 -13.51
CA ARG A 310 11.79 21.60 -13.82
C ARG A 310 11.83 22.73 -12.80
N SER A 311 13.04 23.22 -12.47
CA SER A 311 13.21 24.53 -11.86
C SER A 311 12.99 25.61 -12.91
N LEU A 312 12.00 26.49 -12.68
CA LEU A 312 11.65 27.58 -13.61
C LEU A 312 12.53 28.80 -13.38
N ILE A 313 12.73 29.15 -12.12
CA ILE A 313 13.44 30.35 -11.66
C ILE A 313 14.22 29.98 -10.41
N ASP A 314 15.50 30.34 -10.36
CA ASP A 314 16.32 30.18 -9.17
C ASP A 314 16.27 31.46 -8.33
N LEU A 315 15.58 31.40 -7.18
CA LEU A 315 15.55 32.46 -6.18
C LEU A 315 16.72 32.28 -5.20
N PRO A 316 17.11 33.32 -4.46
CA PRO A 316 18.16 33.19 -3.44
C PRO A 316 17.87 32.07 -2.41
N MET A 317 16.61 31.84 -2.10
CA MET A 317 16.15 30.81 -1.16
C MET A 317 15.94 29.44 -1.80
N GLY A 318 16.13 29.27 -3.10
CA GLY A 318 16.00 27.99 -3.84
C GLY A 318 15.23 28.13 -5.14
N GLY A 319 15.20 27.07 -5.95
CA GLY A 319 14.48 27.05 -7.22
C GLY A 319 12.98 26.96 -7.07
N VAL A 320 12.24 27.73 -7.86
CA VAL A 320 10.79 27.55 -8.05
C VAL A 320 10.57 26.33 -8.94
N VAL A 321 10.06 25.24 -8.39
CA VAL A 321 9.89 23.97 -9.11
C VAL A 321 8.47 23.80 -9.60
N THR A 322 8.31 23.49 -10.88
CA THR A 322 7.03 23.06 -11.45
C THR A 322 7.05 21.58 -11.78
N ASN A 323 5.91 20.93 -11.58
CA ASN A 323 5.65 19.57 -12.04
C ASN A 323 4.39 19.58 -12.88
N LEU A 324 4.47 18.92 -14.04
CA LEU A 324 3.34 18.71 -14.94
C LEU A 324 3.17 17.20 -15.12
N SER A 325 1.94 16.72 -15.03
CA SER A 325 1.61 15.33 -15.31
C SER A 325 0.36 15.19 -16.16
N GLY A 326 0.35 14.17 -17.00
CA GLY A 326 -0.79 13.80 -17.83
C GLY A 326 -1.00 12.28 -17.81
N ASN A 327 -2.25 11.87 -17.75
CA ASN A 327 -2.66 10.47 -17.80
C ASN A 327 -3.72 10.31 -18.88
N LEU A 328 -3.50 9.37 -19.78
CA LEU A 328 -4.46 8.94 -20.79
C LEU A 328 -4.70 7.46 -20.60
N MET A 329 -5.94 7.06 -20.41
CA MET A 329 -6.31 5.65 -20.25
C MET A 329 -7.53 5.34 -21.09
N THR A 330 -7.52 4.19 -21.75
CA THR A 330 -8.69 3.60 -22.39
C THR A 330 -8.83 2.17 -21.93
N SER A 331 -10.06 1.75 -21.70
CA SER A 331 -10.38 0.35 -21.39
C SER A 331 -11.64 -0.08 -22.10
N ARG A 332 -11.66 -1.34 -22.50
CA ARG A 332 -12.83 -2.00 -23.07
C ARG A 332 -13.15 -3.21 -22.21
N SER A 333 -14.38 -3.26 -21.71
CA SER A 333 -14.92 -4.39 -20.95
C SER A 333 -16.05 -5.01 -21.76
N THR A 334 -15.98 -6.32 -21.96
CA THR A 334 -17.05 -7.11 -22.57
C THR A 334 -17.47 -8.17 -21.56
N VAL A 335 -18.74 -8.19 -21.22
CA VAL A 335 -19.34 -9.19 -20.31
C VAL A 335 -20.41 -9.93 -21.09
N ASP A 336 -20.30 -11.24 -21.14
CA ASP A 336 -21.22 -12.15 -21.79
C ASP A 336 -21.78 -13.10 -20.73
N ARG A 337 -23.09 -13.03 -20.47
CA ARG A 337 -23.81 -13.89 -19.53
C ARG A 337 -25.02 -14.47 -20.25
N ALA A 338 -25.52 -15.61 -19.79
CA ALA A 338 -26.50 -16.48 -20.47
C ALA A 338 -27.64 -15.80 -21.27
N GLN A 339 -27.97 -14.54 -20.97
CA GLN A 339 -29.06 -13.80 -21.65
C GLN A 339 -28.66 -12.38 -22.12
N SER A 340 -27.44 -11.93 -21.89
CA SER A 340 -27.02 -10.58 -22.26
C SER A 340 -25.53 -10.47 -22.53
N ARG A 341 -25.21 -9.76 -23.61
CA ARG A 341 -23.84 -9.33 -23.90
C ARG A 341 -23.75 -7.82 -23.83
N ALA A 342 -22.91 -7.33 -22.93
CA ALA A 342 -22.65 -5.91 -22.79
C ALA A 342 -21.17 -5.61 -23.13
N THR A 343 -20.95 -4.55 -23.91
CA THR A 343 -19.61 -4.04 -24.16
C THR A 343 -19.59 -2.57 -23.78
N SER A 344 -18.64 -2.22 -22.92
CA SER A 344 -18.44 -0.85 -22.46
C SER A 344 -17.03 -0.39 -22.80
N VAL A 345 -16.89 0.84 -23.24
CA VAL A 345 -15.59 1.47 -23.55
C VAL A 345 -15.46 2.70 -22.67
N PHE A 346 -14.37 2.76 -21.92
CA PHE A 346 -14.08 3.85 -21.00
C PHE A 346 -12.80 4.55 -21.43
N TYR A 347 -12.78 5.85 -21.29
CA TYR A 347 -11.55 6.63 -21.40
C TYR A 347 -11.42 7.60 -20.24
N THR A 348 -10.19 7.84 -19.82
CA THR A 348 -9.83 8.89 -18.86
C THR A 348 -8.70 9.72 -19.44
N ARG A 349 -8.81 11.03 -19.32
CA ARG A 349 -7.78 12.00 -19.64
C ARG A 349 -7.63 12.90 -18.44
N GLU A 350 -6.42 12.99 -17.91
CA GLU A 350 -6.12 13.80 -16.73
C GLU A 350 -4.90 14.65 -17.00
N GLY A 351 -4.95 15.92 -16.62
CA GLY A 351 -3.83 16.82 -16.62
C GLY A 351 -3.72 17.49 -15.27
N ARG A 352 -2.54 17.53 -14.66
CA ARG A 352 -2.26 18.15 -13.37
C ARG A 352 -0.98 18.97 -13.45
N GLY A 353 -0.98 20.12 -12.77
CA GLY A 353 0.18 20.97 -12.59
C GLY A 353 0.37 21.33 -11.13
N THR A 354 1.62 21.35 -10.65
CA THR A 354 1.97 21.85 -9.31
C THR A 354 3.12 22.83 -9.40
N LEU A 355 3.15 23.80 -8.50
CA LEU A 355 4.17 24.81 -8.37
C LEU A 355 4.61 24.89 -6.91
N ALA A 356 5.92 24.69 -6.67
CA ALA A 356 6.52 24.78 -5.36
C ALA A 356 7.44 26.00 -5.29
N ILE A 357 7.16 26.90 -4.37
CA ILE A 357 7.82 28.23 -4.23
C ILE A 357 8.52 28.26 -2.88
N PRO A 358 9.88 28.23 -2.82
CA PRO A 358 10.61 28.45 -1.59
C PRO A 358 10.53 29.91 -1.16
N LEU A 359 10.16 30.16 0.09
CA LEU A 359 10.04 31.51 0.66
C LEU A 359 11.19 31.86 1.58
N SER A 360 11.81 30.85 2.23
CA SER A 360 12.94 30.99 3.14
C SER A 360 13.78 29.74 3.17
N LYS A 361 15.07 29.89 3.44
CA LYS A 361 16.03 28.80 3.61
C LYS A 361 16.90 29.04 4.85
N ALA A 362 17.06 28.01 5.69
CA ALA A 362 17.76 28.09 6.98
C ALA A 362 19.24 28.52 6.86
N ASN A 363 19.90 28.20 5.73
CA ASN A 363 21.32 28.51 5.48
C ASN A 363 21.49 29.83 4.71
N ASP A 364 20.46 30.65 4.57
CA ASP A 364 20.58 31.95 3.92
C ASP A 364 21.38 32.90 4.83
N GLU A 365 22.28 33.73 4.26
CA GLU A 365 23.03 34.74 5.00
C GLU A 365 22.11 35.82 5.58
N ALA A 366 20.89 35.93 5.03
CA ALA A 366 19.87 36.84 5.52
C ALA A 366 19.35 36.45 6.92
N MET A 367 19.25 37.45 7.79
CA MET A 367 18.74 37.31 9.17
C MET A 367 17.35 36.61 9.18
N PHE A 368 16.53 36.85 8.17
CA PHE A 368 15.19 36.25 8.03
C PHE A 368 15.26 34.71 7.89
N GLY A 369 16.16 34.18 7.05
CA GLY A 369 16.33 32.73 6.87
C GLY A 369 16.78 32.01 8.13
N ARG A 370 17.67 32.63 8.93
CA ARG A 370 18.13 32.08 10.22
C ARG A 370 17.03 32.03 11.28
N LEU A 371 16.08 32.98 11.24
CA LEU A 371 14.98 33.04 12.19
C LEU A 371 13.80 32.15 11.80
N VAL A 372 13.48 32.10 10.51
CA VAL A 372 12.29 31.39 10.00
C VAL A 372 12.61 29.93 9.67
N GLY A 373 13.84 29.62 9.23
CA GLY A 373 14.17 28.29 8.75
C GLY A 373 13.74 28.06 7.30
N ASP A 374 13.56 26.80 6.92
CA ASP A 374 13.08 26.43 5.58
C ASP A 374 11.57 26.58 5.50
N LEU A 375 11.08 27.39 4.56
CA LEU A 375 9.65 27.63 4.35
C LEU A 375 9.32 27.55 2.85
N GLN A 376 8.32 26.78 2.50
CA GLN A 376 7.88 26.55 1.11
C GLN A 376 6.36 26.53 1.01
N ILE A 377 5.82 27.14 -0.04
CA ILE A 377 4.41 27.03 -0.43
C ILE A 377 4.32 26.12 -1.65
N VAL A 378 3.30 25.26 -1.67
CA VAL A 378 2.96 24.42 -2.82
C VAL A 378 1.55 24.73 -3.24
N MET A 379 1.33 24.96 -4.54
CA MET A 379 0.00 25.15 -5.14
C MET A 379 -0.14 24.18 -6.30
N GLY A 380 -1.35 23.66 -6.48
CA GLY A 380 -1.62 22.70 -7.56
C GLY A 380 -3.05 22.75 -8.05
N GLY A 381 -3.24 22.25 -9.25
CA GLY A 381 -4.55 22.07 -9.82
C GLY A 381 -4.52 21.00 -10.93
N GLY A 382 -5.67 20.43 -11.19
CA GLY A 382 -5.82 19.39 -12.18
C GLY A 382 -7.23 19.34 -12.75
N VAL A 383 -7.32 18.80 -13.95
CA VAL A 383 -8.60 18.50 -14.61
C VAL A 383 -8.60 17.06 -15.07
N ARG A 384 -9.73 16.40 -14.88
CA ARG A 384 -9.96 15.02 -15.32
C ARG A 384 -11.21 14.99 -16.18
N LEU A 385 -11.10 14.33 -17.33
CA LEU A 385 -12.22 14.05 -18.22
C LEU A 385 -12.31 12.53 -18.39
N ASN A 386 -13.48 11.98 -18.18
CA ASN A 386 -13.75 10.58 -18.48
C ASN A 386 -15.09 10.43 -19.21
N THR A 387 -15.45 9.22 -19.60
CA THR A 387 -16.70 8.90 -20.31
C THR A 387 -17.92 9.38 -19.52
N GLY A 388 -17.86 9.38 -18.17
CA GLY A 388 -18.97 9.78 -17.28
C GLY A 388 -19.01 11.25 -16.90
N GLY A 389 -18.07 12.08 -17.39
CA GLY A 389 -18.06 13.51 -17.10
C GLY A 389 -16.67 14.09 -16.80
N GLY A 390 -16.64 15.31 -16.29
CA GLY A 390 -15.44 16.03 -15.86
C GLY A 390 -15.28 16.05 -14.35
N GLY A 391 -14.04 16.22 -13.92
CA GLY A 391 -13.66 16.51 -12.54
C GLY A 391 -12.53 17.54 -12.50
N GLU A 392 -12.43 18.26 -11.40
CA GLU A 392 -11.38 19.27 -11.18
C GLU A 392 -10.82 19.12 -9.77
N GLU A 393 -9.58 19.52 -9.60
CA GLU A 393 -8.89 19.52 -8.31
C GLU A 393 -8.10 20.82 -8.15
N VAL A 394 -8.15 21.39 -6.96
CA VAL A 394 -7.31 22.51 -6.54
C VAL A 394 -6.68 22.12 -5.21
N SER A 395 -5.38 22.38 -5.06
CA SER A 395 -4.65 22.08 -3.82
C SER A 395 -3.71 23.22 -3.44
N GLY A 396 -3.52 23.39 -2.12
CA GLY A 396 -2.57 24.31 -1.54
C GLY A 396 -1.92 23.70 -0.32
N GLY A 397 -0.65 24.01 -0.09
CA GLY A 397 0.09 23.48 1.04
C GLY A 397 1.20 24.43 1.51
N LEU A 398 1.55 24.31 2.78
CA LEU A 398 2.66 25.00 3.42
C LEU A 398 3.55 23.93 4.06
N ASP A 399 4.85 24.02 3.81
CA ASP A 399 5.85 23.20 4.48
C ASP A 399 6.86 24.13 5.19
N TRP A 400 7.05 23.90 6.48
CA TRP A 400 7.86 24.77 7.33
C TRP A 400 8.76 23.94 8.26
N ALA A 401 10.07 24.10 8.13
CA ALA A 401 11.07 23.53 9.01
C ALA A 401 11.84 24.63 9.73
N PRO A 402 11.34 25.14 10.88
CA PRO A 402 11.94 26.26 11.59
C PRO A 402 13.33 25.93 12.16
N ARG A 403 13.60 24.65 12.44
CA ARG A 403 14.89 24.17 12.96
C ARG A 403 15.08 22.69 12.66
N LYS A 404 16.31 22.21 12.73
CA LYS A 404 16.61 20.78 12.62
C LYS A 404 15.77 19.98 13.61
N GLY A 405 15.15 18.89 13.15
CA GLY A 405 14.32 18.01 13.95
C GLY A 405 12.90 18.49 14.25
N LEU A 406 12.44 19.60 13.65
CA LEU A 406 11.04 20.03 13.69
C LEU A 406 10.59 20.43 12.29
N ARG A 407 9.55 19.79 11.79
CA ARG A 407 8.91 20.12 10.52
C ARG A 407 7.39 20.13 10.69
N LEU A 408 6.77 21.16 10.20
CA LEU A 408 5.32 21.34 10.18
C LEU A 408 4.87 21.40 8.72
N SER A 409 3.84 20.66 8.36
CA SER A 409 3.25 20.74 7.03
C SER A 409 1.74 20.82 7.12
N SER A 410 1.13 21.64 6.28
CA SER A 410 -0.31 21.67 6.08
C SER A 410 -0.64 21.50 4.61
N ALA A 411 -1.72 20.81 4.31
CA ALA A 411 -2.22 20.66 2.96
C ALA A 411 -3.75 20.76 2.96
N TRP A 412 -4.27 21.42 1.93
CA TRP A 412 -5.69 21.51 1.63
C TRP A 412 -5.91 21.11 0.18
N THR A 413 -6.93 20.29 -0.06
CA THR A 413 -7.31 19.85 -1.40
C THR A 413 -8.83 19.88 -1.51
N ALA A 414 -9.34 20.48 -2.57
CA ALA A 414 -10.74 20.41 -2.95
C ALA A 414 -10.82 19.74 -4.33
N SER A 415 -11.66 18.74 -4.46
CA SER A 415 -11.86 18.02 -5.72
C SER A 415 -13.32 17.77 -5.99
N THR A 416 -13.68 17.84 -7.26
CA THR A 416 -14.93 17.31 -7.79
C THR A 416 -14.55 16.15 -8.71
N ASP A 417 -14.99 14.94 -8.40
CA ASP A 417 -14.71 13.79 -9.20
C ASP A 417 -15.87 13.45 -10.13
N SER A 418 -15.54 12.96 -11.31
CA SER A 418 -16.55 12.34 -12.18
C SER A 418 -16.86 10.94 -11.68
N VAL A 419 -18.08 10.49 -11.86
CA VAL A 419 -18.47 9.12 -11.56
C VAL A 419 -17.84 8.17 -12.56
N SER A 420 -17.14 7.13 -12.07
CA SER A 420 -16.62 6.08 -12.94
C SER A 420 -17.76 5.40 -13.72
N ASP A 421 -17.61 5.29 -15.02
CA ASP A 421 -18.60 4.59 -15.86
C ASP A 421 -18.80 3.14 -15.43
N LEU A 422 -17.76 2.49 -14.87
CA LEU A 422 -17.90 1.14 -14.34
C LEU A 422 -18.95 1.09 -13.21
N LEU A 423 -18.92 2.09 -12.31
CA LEU A 423 -19.89 2.18 -11.21
C LEU A 423 -21.32 2.49 -11.69
N ARG A 424 -21.48 3.03 -12.90
CA ARG A 424 -22.80 3.31 -13.47
C ARG A 424 -23.33 2.21 -14.36
N SER A 425 -22.48 1.59 -15.17
CA SER A 425 -22.90 0.75 -16.31
C SER A 425 -22.76 -0.75 -16.05
N GLU A 426 -22.17 -1.17 -14.93
CA GLU A 426 -22.13 -2.60 -14.61
C GLU A 426 -23.54 -3.14 -14.44
N PRO A 427 -23.95 -4.20 -15.20
CA PRO A 427 -25.26 -4.78 -15.04
C PRO A 427 -25.48 -5.29 -13.60
N SER A 428 -26.68 -5.06 -13.06
CA SER A 428 -27.04 -5.59 -11.75
C SER A 428 -27.16 -7.11 -11.77
N TYR A 429 -26.69 -7.76 -10.72
CA TYR A 429 -26.76 -9.21 -10.55
C TYR A 429 -26.93 -9.59 -9.09
N HIS A 430 -27.47 -10.79 -8.84
CA HIS A 430 -27.55 -11.36 -7.50
C HIS A 430 -26.18 -11.94 -7.11
N GLY A 431 -25.62 -11.45 -6.01
CA GLY A 431 -24.38 -11.97 -5.46
C GLY A 431 -24.59 -13.27 -4.68
N ALA A 432 -23.50 -13.89 -4.24
CA ALA A 432 -23.58 -15.06 -3.37
C ALA A 432 -24.30 -14.73 -2.05
N PRO A 433 -25.14 -15.63 -1.52
CA PRO A 433 -25.77 -15.47 -0.23
C PRO A 433 -24.75 -15.16 0.88
N ARG A 434 -25.09 -14.25 1.76
CA ARG A 434 -24.25 -13.86 2.88
C ARG A 434 -25.05 -13.58 4.13
N VAL A 435 -24.44 -13.77 5.27
CA VAL A 435 -25.04 -13.43 6.56
C VAL A 435 -24.99 -11.92 6.79
N ALA A 436 -26.12 -11.34 7.16
CA ALA A 436 -26.25 -9.96 7.60
C ALA A 436 -27.07 -9.91 8.89
N PHE A 437 -26.81 -8.91 9.75
CA PHE A 437 -27.62 -8.70 10.93
C PHE A 437 -28.86 -7.87 10.56
N ASP A 438 -30.05 -8.44 10.72
CA ASP A 438 -31.30 -7.71 10.55
C ASP A 438 -31.66 -7.00 11.86
N PHE A 439 -31.37 -5.71 11.94
CA PHE A 439 -31.64 -4.92 13.13
C PHE A 439 -33.12 -4.80 13.48
N ARG A 440 -34.02 -5.00 12.51
CA ARG A 440 -35.48 -5.01 12.75
C ARG A 440 -35.91 -6.28 13.46
N ALA A 441 -35.40 -7.42 13.03
CA ALA A 441 -35.67 -8.72 13.67
C ALA A 441 -34.79 -8.96 14.90
N GLY A 442 -33.62 -8.30 14.99
CA GLY A 442 -32.64 -8.48 16.07
C GLY A 442 -31.85 -9.78 15.96
N GLU A 443 -31.72 -10.33 14.74
CA GLU A 443 -31.04 -11.59 14.48
C GLU A 443 -30.20 -11.53 13.19
N ALA A 444 -29.22 -12.40 13.07
CA ALA A 444 -28.48 -12.57 11.83
C ALA A 444 -29.33 -13.43 10.86
N VAL A 445 -29.42 -12.96 9.62
CA VAL A 445 -30.20 -13.61 8.55
C VAL A 445 -29.31 -13.81 7.32
N GLU A 446 -29.60 -14.82 6.53
CA GLU A 446 -28.97 -14.96 5.22
C GLU A 446 -29.73 -14.14 4.20
N ILE A 447 -29.02 -13.30 3.45
CA ILE A 447 -29.56 -12.44 2.40
C ILE A 447 -28.86 -12.69 1.07
N VAL A 448 -29.58 -12.50 -0.02
CA VAL A 448 -29.03 -12.45 -1.37
C VAL A 448 -28.80 -10.99 -1.74
N PRO A 449 -27.53 -10.50 -1.82
CA PRO A 449 -27.27 -9.13 -2.17
C PRO A 449 -27.48 -8.89 -3.67
N ILE A 450 -28.03 -7.72 -4.04
CA ILE A 450 -28.00 -7.21 -5.41
C ILE A 450 -26.74 -6.36 -5.55
N LEU A 451 -25.90 -6.69 -6.50
CA LEU A 451 -24.63 -6.06 -6.81
C LEU A 451 -24.64 -5.48 -8.23
N GLY A 452 -23.62 -4.71 -8.60
CA GLY A 452 -23.47 -4.09 -9.91
C GLY A 452 -23.37 -2.58 -9.84
N GLY A 453 -23.54 -1.91 -10.97
CA GLY A 453 -23.51 -0.46 -11.09
C GLY A 453 -24.84 0.22 -10.75
N ASN A 454 -24.77 1.53 -10.53
CA ASN A 454 -25.94 2.38 -10.34
C ASN A 454 -25.86 3.58 -11.30
N PRO A 455 -26.77 3.66 -12.31
CA PRO A 455 -26.76 4.73 -13.31
C PRO A 455 -27.08 6.11 -12.73
N ASP A 456 -27.74 6.19 -11.57
CA ASP A 456 -28.23 7.42 -10.95
C ASP A 456 -27.16 8.13 -10.09
N LEU A 457 -25.93 7.61 -10.07
CA LEU A 457 -24.85 8.21 -9.29
C LEU A 457 -24.51 9.62 -9.76
N LYS A 458 -24.43 10.54 -8.79
CA LYS A 458 -24.02 11.94 -8.97
C LYS A 458 -22.52 12.10 -8.71
N PRO A 459 -21.85 13.09 -9.33
CA PRO A 459 -20.46 13.41 -9.06
C PRO A 459 -20.23 13.75 -7.59
N PRO A 460 -19.24 13.12 -6.92
CA PRO A 460 -18.89 13.47 -5.55
C PRO A 460 -17.98 14.70 -5.53
N ARG A 461 -18.11 15.49 -4.47
CA ARG A 461 -17.19 16.57 -4.13
C ARG A 461 -16.54 16.23 -2.79
N SER A 462 -15.21 16.39 -2.68
CA SER A 462 -14.51 16.21 -1.43
C SER A 462 -13.57 17.36 -1.12
N GLU A 463 -13.48 17.71 0.17
CA GLU A 463 -12.52 18.66 0.69
C GLU A 463 -11.73 17.96 1.79
N ARG A 464 -10.38 18.02 1.69
CA ARG A 464 -9.48 17.43 2.66
C ARG A 464 -8.53 18.50 3.18
N PHE A 465 -8.41 18.56 4.49
CA PHE A 465 -7.40 19.36 5.18
C PHE A 465 -6.56 18.44 6.05
N SER A 466 -5.24 18.61 6.01
CA SER A 466 -4.30 17.88 6.86
C SER A 466 -3.28 18.83 7.46
N LEU A 467 -2.88 18.52 8.70
CA LEU A 467 -1.79 19.17 9.42
C LEU A 467 -0.90 18.08 9.98
N ASN A 468 0.40 18.16 9.74
CA ASN A 468 1.39 17.19 10.23
C ASN A 468 2.53 17.91 10.92
N ALA A 469 3.01 17.32 12.04
CA ALA A 469 4.19 17.76 12.78
C ALA A 469 5.14 16.57 12.92
N ALA A 470 6.31 16.64 12.26
CA ALA A 470 7.38 15.66 12.40
C ALA A 470 8.44 16.18 13.36
N LEU A 471 8.80 15.35 14.33
CA LEU A 471 9.73 15.65 15.41
C LEU A 471 10.87 14.62 15.42
N GLY A 472 12.10 15.08 15.48
CA GLY A 472 13.28 14.22 15.61
C GLY A 472 14.09 14.04 14.32
N PRO A 473 15.08 13.14 14.30
CA PRO A 473 15.51 12.31 15.43
C PRO A 473 16.20 13.12 16.55
N PHE A 474 15.84 12.86 17.83
CA PHE A 474 16.31 13.66 18.97
C PHE A 474 17.44 13.03 19.77
N THR A 475 17.66 11.73 19.63
CA THR A 475 18.57 10.98 20.48
C THR A 475 19.47 10.07 19.66
N SER A 476 20.50 9.49 20.29
CA SER A 476 21.28 8.39 19.71
C SER A 476 20.43 7.14 19.36
N TRP A 477 19.20 7.08 19.88
CA TRP A 477 18.22 6.02 19.59
C TRP A 477 17.41 6.32 18.33
N GLY A 478 17.70 7.41 17.62
CA GLY A 478 16.94 7.79 16.44
C GLY A 478 15.44 8.03 16.71
N MET A 479 15.09 8.44 17.95
CA MET A 479 13.69 8.64 18.34
C MET A 479 13.07 9.75 17.51
N ALA A 480 12.00 9.41 16.78
CA ALA A 480 11.23 10.32 15.95
C ALA A 480 9.73 10.15 16.22
N GLY A 481 9.01 11.25 16.18
CA GLY A 481 7.56 11.29 16.34
C GLY A 481 6.90 11.97 15.15
N ASN A 482 5.72 11.52 14.77
CA ASN A 482 4.86 12.18 13.80
C ASN A 482 3.46 12.33 14.39
N PHE A 483 2.90 13.55 14.31
CA PHE A 483 1.56 13.89 14.77
C PHE A 483 0.78 14.45 13.59
N GLY A 484 -0.34 13.82 13.27
CA GLY A 484 -1.20 14.20 12.16
C GLY A 484 -2.60 14.57 12.64
N TYR A 485 -3.18 15.60 12.05
CA TYR A 485 -4.61 15.87 12.09
C TYR A 485 -5.13 15.85 10.67
N GLN A 486 -6.25 15.17 10.44
CA GLN A 486 -6.92 15.13 9.15
C GLN A 486 -8.40 15.40 9.32
N LYS A 487 -8.95 16.23 8.42
CA LYS A 487 -10.38 16.47 8.25
C LYS A 487 -10.74 16.20 6.79
N THR A 488 -11.75 15.38 6.56
CA THR A 488 -12.27 15.08 5.22
C THR A 488 -13.78 15.30 5.24
N GLU A 489 -14.26 16.16 4.35
CA GLU A 489 -15.66 16.40 4.09
C GLU A 489 -15.98 15.92 2.67
N ALA A 490 -17.09 15.21 2.51
CA ALA A 490 -17.56 14.81 1.18
C ALA A 490 -19.05 15.13 1.04
N THR A 491 -19.44 15.61 -0.13
CA THR A 491 -20.83 15.84 -0.53
C THR A 491 -21.11 14.96 -1.76
N ASN A 492 -22.27 14.31 -1.80
CA ASN A 492 -22.61 13.30 -2.79
C ASN A 492 -21.56 12.15 -2.84
N GLY A 493 -20.90 11.87 -1.71
CA GLY A 493 -19.90 10.81 -1.63
C GLY A 493 -20.46 9.47 -2.10
N ILE A 494 -19.74 8.80 -2.99
CA ILE A 494 -20.16 7.46 -3.46
C ILE A 494 -19.69 6.43 -2.45
N GLY A 495 -20.63 5.66 -1.94
CA GLY A 495 -20.38 4.61 -0.95
C GLY A 495 -21.28 3.41 -1.14
N VAL A 496 -21.17 2.47 -0.23
CA VAL A 496 -22.11 1.35 -0.08
C VAL A 496 -23.11 1.68 1.01
N LEU A 497 -24.21 0.96 1.07
CA LEU A 497 -25.15 1.05 2.19
C LEU A 497 -24.39 0.85 3.50
N PRO A 498 -24.59 1.74 4.50
CA PRO A 498 -24.12 1.51 5.86
C PRO A 498 -24.70 0.22 6.45
N ASP A 499 -24.45 -0.05 7.75
CA ASP A 499 -25.08 -1.16 8.44
C ASP A 499 -26.60 -1.09 8.31
N LEU A 500 -27.27 -2.26 8.15
CA LEU A 500 -28.68 -2.36 7.79
C LEU A 500 -29.61 -2.01 8.97
N THR A 501 -29.43 -0.82 9.53
CA THR A 501 -30.21 -0.30 10.66
C THR A 501 -31.59 0.23 10.21
N SER A 502 -32.49 0.45 11.19
CA SER A 502 -33.83 1.00 10.90
C SER A 502 -33.79 2.37 10.20
N ASP A 503 -32.79 3.22 10.54
CA ASP A 503 -32.64 4.53 9.89
C ASP A 503 -32.21 4.41 8.43
N VAL A 504 -31.33 3.44 8.13
CA VAL A 504 -30.87 3.15 6.77
C VAL A 504 -32.02 2.55 5.93
N GLU A 505 -32.77 1.60 6.48
CA GLU A 505 -33.96 1.05 5.81
C GLU A 505 -35.04 2.13 5.59
N ALA A 506 -35.26 3.04 6.57
CA ALA A 506 -36.20 4.14 6.42
C ALA A 506 -35.73 5.21 5.42
N ALA A 507 -34.42 5.36 5.20
CA ALA A 507 -33.87 6.25 4.20
C ALA A 507 -33.93 5.68 2.78
N PHE A 508 -33.81 4.37 2.63
CA PHE A 508 -33.75 3.67 1.34
C PHE A 508 -34.65 2.41 1.34
N PRO A 509 -35.96 2.54 1.58
CA PRO A 509 -36.86 1.38 1.72
C PRO A 509 -36.88 0.50 0.47
N GLU A 510 -36.70 1.08 -0.71
CA GLU A 510 -36.66 0.38 -2.00
C GLU A 510 -35.48 -0.58 -2.15
N ARG A 511 -34.48 -0.49 -1.29
CA ARG A 511 -33.28 -1.36 -1.32
C ARG A 511 -33.41 -2.60 -0.44
N PHE A 512 -34.48 -2.69 0.35
CA PHE A 512 -34.69 -3.80 1.29
C PHE A 512 -35.89 -4.62 0.86
N GLU A 513 -35.67 -5.88 0.56
CA GLU A 513 -36.73 -6.83 0.22
C GLU A 513 -36.98 -7.78 1.40
N ARG A 514 -38.21 -7.85 1.86
CA ARG A 514 -38.66 -8.71 2.95
C ARG A 514 -39.73 -9.70 2.47
N ASP A 515 -39.71 -10.90 3.05
CA ASP A 515 -40.77 -11.90 2.80
C ASP A 515 -42.11 -11.50 3.46
N GLY A 516 -43.14 -12.32 3.22
CA GLY A 516 -44.48 -12.10 3.80
C GLY A 516 -44.55 -12.15 5.33
N ASN A 517 -43.51 -12.66 5.99
CA ASN A 517 -43.35 -12.71 7.45
C ASN A 517 -42.50 -11.54 7.98
N GLY A 518 -42.02 -10.67 7.11
CA GLY A 518 -41.21 -9.52 7.44
C GLY A 518 -39.72 -9.82 7.60
N ARG A 519 -39.25 -11.02 7.28
CA ARG A 519 -37.82 -11.41 7.31
C ARG A 519 -37.10 -10.80 6.08
N LEU A 520 -35.92 -10.25 6.31
CA LEU A 520 -35.06 -9.71 5.25
C LEU A 520 -34.50 -10.85 4.39
N ILE A 521 -34.72 -10.80 3.06
CA ILE A 521 -34.31 -11.83 2.09
C ILE A 521 -33.31 -11.29 1.07
N SER A 522 -33.40 -10.01 0.72
CA SER A 522 -32.50 -9.40 -0.26
C SER A 522 -32.21 -7.94 0.09
N VAL A 523 -31.02 -7.45 -0.27
CA VAL A 523 -30.62 -6.05 -0.10
C VAL A 523 -29.88 -5.58 -1.32
N ASP A 524 -30.29 -4.42 -1.88
CA ASP A 524 -29.58 -3.77 -2.96
C ASP A 524 -28.35 -3.01 -2.41
N LEU A 525 -27.18 -3.60 -2.62
CA LEU A 525 -25.90 -3.09 -2.17
C LEU A 525 -25.12 -2.38 -3.28
N ARG A 526 -25.75 -2.08 -4.40
CA ARG A 526 -25.14 -1.25 -5.44
C ARG A 526 -24.72 0.11 -4.87
N PRO A 527 -23.65 0.70 -5.40
CA PRO A 527 -23.18 2.02 -4.93
C PRO A 527 -24.31 3.06 -4.90
N LEU A 528 -24.25 3.98 -3.95
CA LEU A 528 -25.19 5.09 -3.82
C LEU A 528 -24.46 6.36 -3.42
N ASN A 529 -25.10 7.51 -3.63
CA ASN A 529 -24.63 8.77 -3.08
C ASN A 529 -25.14 8.96 -1.67
N LEU A 530 -24.22 9.24 -0.74
CA LEU A 530 -24.53 9.78 0.57
C LEU A 530 -24.57 11.30 0.48
N SER A 531 -25.55 11.95 1.11
CA SER A 531 -25.73 13.40 1.00
C SER A 531 -24.48 14.15 1.45
N SER A 532 -23.98 13.83 2.65
CA SER A 532 -22.69 14.32 3.14
C SER A 532 -22.02 13.34 4.10
N SER A 533 -20.73 13.47 4.25
CA SER A 533 -19.97 12.78 5.28
C SER A 533 -18.84 13.67 5.80
N LEU A 534 -18.55 13.56 7.09
CA LEU A 534 -17.46 14.26 7.76
C LEU A 534 -16.66 13.27 8.59
N MET A 535 -15.35 13.24 8.37
CA MET A 535 -14.40 12.46 9.15
C MET A 535 -13.28 13.36 9.65
N GLU A 536 -13.05 13.35 10.96
CA GLU A 536 -11.93 14.04 11.60
C GLU A 536 -11.15 13.06 12.47
N GLY A 537 -9.84 13.13 12.44
CA GLY A 537 -9.00 12.21 13.21
C GLY A 537 -7.62 12.77 13.52
N LEU A 538 -7.01 12.18 14.55
CA LEU A 538 -5.64 12.39 14.96
C LEU A 538 -4.87 11.08 14.75
N THR A 539 -3.65 11.18 14.23
CA THR A 539 -2.69 10.09 14.11
C THR A 539 -1.43 10.44 14.89
N THR A 540 -0.89 9.49 15.60
CA THR A 540 0.38 9.65 16.32
C THR A 540 1.25 8.45 16.04
N ALA A 541 2.43 8.67 15.47
CA ALA A 541 3.43 7.63 15.25
C ALA A 541 4.70 7.96 16.03
N VAL A 542 5.25 6.98 16.74
CA VAL A 542 6.53 7.08 17.44
C VAL A 542 7.41 5.91 17.01
N ASN A 543 8.62 6.23 16.55
CA ASN A 543 9.60 5.25 16.13
C ASN A 543 10.88 5.46 16.90
N PHE A 544 11.57 4.40 17.30
CA PHE A 544 12.93 4.44 17.81
C PHE A 544 13.70 3.16 17.50
N SER A 545 15.01 3.30 17.37
CA SER A 545 15.95 2.20 17.13
C SER A 545 16.95 2.13 18.26
N LEU A 546 17.31 0.93 18.71
CA LEU A 546 18.37 0.79 19.71
C LEU A 546 19.72 1.23 19.12
N PRO A 547 20.50 2.07 19.86
CA PRO A 547 21.81 2.49 19.40
C PRO A 547 22.75 1.28 19.33
N ARG A 548 23.55 1.24 18.28
CA ARG A 548 24.56 0.19 18.12
C ARG A 548 25.76 0.49 19.03
N PRO A 549 26.29 -0.49 19.80
CA PRO A 549 27.52 -0.32 20.53
C PRO A 549 28.67 0.02 19.58
N GLN A 550 29.40 1.11 19.84
CA GLN A 550 30.56 1.46 19.06
C GLN A 550 31.63 0.36 19.23
N GLY A 551 32.17 -0.16 18.11
CA GLY A 551 33.21 -1.19 18.12
C GLY A 551 32.70 -2.66 18.20
N ALA A 552 31.44 -2.91 18.34
CA ALA A 552 30.91 -4.28 18.22
C ALA A 552 31.01 -4.78 16.77
N ALA A 553 31.49 -6.01 16.60
CA ALA A 553 31.43 -6.64 15.26
C ALA A 553 29.99 -6.64 14.77
N SER A 554 29.77 -6.28 13.51
CA SER A 554 28.44 -6.07 12.93
C SER A 554 27.48 -7.27 13.08
N ASN A 555 28.02 -8.47 13.31
CA ASN A 555 27.25 -9.71 13.50
C ASN A 555 26.84 -9.99 14.95
N GLU A 556 27.38 -9.27 15.94
CA GLU A 556 27.11 -9.51 17.36
C GLU A 556 26.21 -8.44 17.98
N ALA A 557 26.21 -7.25 17.39
CA ALA A 557 25.35 -6.17 17.84
C ALA A 557 23.87 -6.49 17.57
N MET A 558 23.04 -6.30 18.58
CA MET A 558 21.60 -6.34 18.43
C MET A 558 21.13 -5.09 17.69
N VAL A 559 20.37 -5.28 16.62
CA VAL A 559 19.59 -4.22 15.96
C VAL A 559 18.15 -4.43 16.37
N ALA A 560 17.52 -3.41 16.92
CA ALA A 560 16.10 -3.48 17.24
C ALA A 560 15.46 -2.12 16.96
N ARG A 561 14.28 -2.19 16.36
CA ARG A 561 13.43 -1.04 16.04
C ARG A 561 12.05 -1.29 16.64
N PHE A 562 11.51 -0.27 17.24
CA PHE A 562 10.15 -0.24 17.74
C PHE A 562 9.36 0.85 17.05
N SER A 563 8.12 0.55 16.68
CA SER A 563 7.14 1.51 16.16
C SER A 563 5.83 1.38 16.92
N LEU A 564 5.21 2.50 17.20
CA LEU A 564 3.91 2.61 17.85
C LEU A 564 3.08 3.62 17.08
N ASN A 565 1.89 3.19 16.63
CA ASN A 565 0.95 4.02 15.90
C ASN A 565 -0.39 4.02 16.62
N TYR A 566 -0.93 5.19 16.87
CA TYR A 566 -2.21 5.39 17.52
C TYR A 566 -3.09 6.29 16.69
N ASN A 567 -4.32 5.85 16.41
CA ASN A 567 -5.35 6.59 15.70
C ASN A 567 -6.53 6.90 16.61
N LEU A 568 -6.98 8.13 16.58
CA LEU A 568 -8.15 8.60 17.31
C LEU A 568 -9.10 9.30 16.33
N GLN A 569 -10.30 8.76 16.14
CA GLN A 569 -11.37 9.44 15.44
C GLN A 569 -12.07 10.44 16.37
N LEU A 570 -12.08 11.72 15.97
CA LEU A 570 -12.72 12.80 16.70
C LEU A 570 -14.19 12.96 16.30
N ARG A 571 -14.45 12.88 14.98
CA ARG A 571 -15.79 12.90 14.39
C ARG A 571 -15.87 11.89 13.24
N ASN A 572 -17.02 11.25 13.12
CA ASN A 572 -17.37 10.40 11.97
C ASN A 572 -18.90 10.45 11.82
N THR A 573 -19.37 11.34 10.95
CA THR A 573 -20.79 11.55 10.73
C THR A 573 -21.14 11.35 9.27
N VAL A 574 -22.36 10.90 9.01
CA VAL A 574 -22.90 10.70 7.68
C VAL A 574 -24.36 11.16 7.62
N ALA A 575 -24.70 11.97 6.62
CA ALA A 575 -26.07 12.26 6.26
C ALA A 575 -26.45 11.38 5.06
N LEU A 576 -27.44 10.50 5.24
CA LEU A 576 -27.88 9.58 4.20
C LEU A 576 -28.54 10.31 3.04
N LEU A 577 -29.48 11.18 3.37
CA LEU A 577 -30.27 12.00 2.42
C LEU A 577 -30.33 13.45 2.90
N GLU A 578 -30.52 14.38 1.97
CA GLU A 578 -30.71 15.80 2.29
C GLU A 578 -31.97 15.98 3.15
N GLY A 579 -31.85 16.82 4.20
CA GLY A 579 -32.92 17.07 5.14
C GLY A 579 -33.16 15.99 6.21
N ARG A 580 -32.40 14.87 6.19
CA ARG A 580 -32.38 13.90 7.27
C ARG A 580 -31.34 14.25 8.31
N PRO A 581 -31.52 13.87 9.60
CA PRO A 581 -30.49 14.05 10.63
C PRO A 581 -29.17 13.35 10.26
N GLU A 582 -28.07 13.97 10.63
CA GLU A 582 -26.75 13.31 10.56
C GLU A 582 -26.68 12.15 11.54
N LEU A 583 -26.16 11.03 11.07
CA LEU A 583 -25.89 9.83 11.86
C LEU A 583 -24.46 9.91 12.42
N ASP A 584 -24.30 9.86 13.73
CA ASP A 584 -23.00 9.85 14.40
C ASP A 584 -22.50 8.39 14.56
N ARG A 585 -21.60 7.98 13.67
CA ARG A 585 -21.07 6.61 13.63
C ARG A 585 -20.21 6.28 14.86
N LEU A 586 -19.60 7.26 15.52
CA LEU A 586 -18.87 7.03 16.77
C LEU A 586 -19.80 6.72 17.95
N LYS A 587 -21.09 7.13 17.86
CA LYS A 587 -22.13 6.75 18.79
C LYS A 587 -22.90 5.49 18.37
N GLY A 588 -22.63 5.02 17.13
CA GLY A 588 -23.26 3.82 16.58
C GLY A 588 -24.43 4.05 15.65
N ASP A 589 -24.75 5.30 15.30
CA ASP A 589 -25.86 5.60 14.41
C ASP A 589 -25.49 5.27 12.96
N GLY A 590 -26.34 4.56 12.25
CA GLY A 590 -26.12 4.18 10.83
C GLY A 590 -24.93 3.25 10.60
N GLY A 591 -24.52 2.51 11.63
CA GLY A 591 -23.36 1.65 11.63
C GLY A 591 -22.22 2.18 12.51
N GLY A 592 -21.83 1.39 13.51
CA GLY A 592 -20.78 1.76 14.45
C GLY A 592 -19.38 1.67 13.85
N VAL A 593 -18.48 2.50 14.33
CA VAL A 593 -17.04 2.43 14.02
C VAL A 593 -16.23 2.59 15.30
N SER A 594 -15.08 1.93 15.34
CA SER A 594 -14.15 2.05 16.46
C SER A 594 -13.60 3.47 16.54
N ARG A 595 -13.58 4.03 17.74
CA ARG A 595 -13.04 5.36 18.00
C ARG A 595 -11.52 5.40 18.05
N GLN A 596 -10.91 4.31 18.51
CA GLN A 596 -9.48 4.25 18.76
C GLN A 596 -8.89 2.96 18.19
N SER A 597 -7.68 3.06 17.66
CA SER A 597 -6.89 1.89 17.30
C SER A 597 -5.41 2.12 17.59
N LEU A 598 -4.72 1.04 17.95
CA LEU A 598 -3.30 1.02 18.28
C LEU A 598 -2.62 -0.10 17.51
N ARG A 599 -1.47 0.21 16.91
CA ARG A 599 -0.56 -0.79 16.36
C ARG A 599 0.82 -0.60 16.96
N ALA A 600 1.43 -1.69 17.37
CA ALA A 600 2.82 -1.72 17.84
C ALA A 600 3.58 -2.77 17.04
N ALA A 601 4.82 -2.47 16.66
CA ALA A 601 5.69 -3.44 16.02
C ALA A 601 7.09 -3.37 16.61
N LEU A 602 7.72 -4.54 16.73
CA LEU A 602 9.10 -4.74 17.15
C LEU A 602 9.80 -5.59 16.12
N ASP A 603 10.83 -5.05 15.49
CA ASP A 603 11.73 -5.76 14.61
C ASP A 603 13.10 -5.84 15.26
N ALA A 604 13.60 -7.04 15.52
CA ALA A 604 14.87 -7.25 16.18
C ALA A 604 15.70 -8.32 15.46
N LYS A 605 17.01 -8.10 15.37
CA LYS A 605 17.96 -9.05 14.81
C LYS A 605 19.22 -9.10 15.65
N ARG A 606 19.67 -10.32 15.96
CA ARG A 606 20.96 -10.56 16.59
C ARG A 606 21.61 -11.79 15.98
N GLY A 607 22.75 -11.61 15.33
CA GLY A 607 23.45 -12.71 14.67
C GLY A 607 22.60 -13.41 13.61
N ARG A 608 22.28 -14.68 13.86
CA ARG A 608 21.48 -15.53 12.96
C ARG A 608 19.98 -15.51 13.26
N TRP A 609 19.58 -14.88 14.35
CA TRP A 609 18.21 -14.84 14.81
C TRP A 609 17.55 -13.49 14.52
N GLY A 610 16.35 -13.54 14.00
CA GLY A 610 15.47 -12.40 13.82
C GLY A 610 14.15 -12.64 14.54
N LEU A 611 13.57 -11.60 15.11
CA LEU A 611 12.26 -11.57 15.74
C LEU A 611 11.49 -10.38 15.18
N ASN A 612 10.32 -10.66 14.62
CA ASN A 612 9.34 -9.64 14.29
C ASN A 612 8.08 -9.93 15.10
N ALA A 613 7.62 -8.96 15.85
CA ALA A 613 6.38 -9.04 16.61
C ALA A 613 5.52 -7.84 16.28
N SER A 614 4.25 -8.05 16.01
CA SER A 614 3.28 -6.98 15.84
C SER A 614 2.05 -7.23 16.71
N ALA A 615 1.51 -6.15 17.23
CA ALA A 615 0.27 -6.16 17.99
C ALA A 615 -0.67 -5.10 17.41
N ARG A 616 -1.93 -5.47 17.24
CA ARG A 616 -3.00 -4.57 16.86
C ARG A 616 -4.10 -4.62 17.90
N TRP A 617 -4.57 -3.46 18.29
CA TRP A 617 -5.71 -3.31 19.16
C TRP A 617 -6.71 -2.34 18.54
N GLN A 618 -7.98 -2.63 18.68
CA GLN A 618 -9.08 -1.82 18.25
C GLN A 618 -10.10 -1.72 19.37
N ASP A 619 -10.56 -0.52 19.66
CA ASP A 619 -11.61 -0.28 20.64
C ASP A 619 -12.93 -0.89 20.19
N GLY A 620 -13.75 -1.31 21.15
CA GLY A 620 -15.10 -1.78 20.89
C GLY A 620 -16.01 -0.65 20.40
N TYR A 621 -17.08 -1.03 19.72
CA TYR A 621 -18.07 -0.08 19.26
C TYR A 621 -19.47 -0.69 19.27
N ARG A 622 -20.47 0.16 19.19
CA ARG A 622 -21.88 -0.20 19.12
C ARG A 622 -22.45 0.17 17.77
N THR A 623 -23.31 -0.67 17.20
CA THR A 623 -24.22 -0.29 16.10
C THR A 623 -25.63 -0.23 16.68
N ARG A 624 -26.21 0.96 16.70
CA ARG A 624 -27.54 1.22 17.21
C ARG A 624 -28.59 0.70 16.24
N ARG A 625 -29.59 0.02 16.78
CA ARG A 625 -30.78 -0.37 16.02
C ARG A 625 -31.59 0.84 15.54
N ASN A 626 -31.74 1.82 16.43
CA ASN A 626 -32.44 3.08 16.14
C ASN A 626 -31.50 4.24 16.48
N GLY A 627 -31.29 5.16 15.56
CA GLY A 627 -30.42 6.31 15.80
C GLY A 627 -30.83 7.17 16.99
N GLY A 628 -29.82 7.75 17.62
CA GLY A 628 -29.99 8.68 18.72
C GLY A 628 -30.22 8.08 20.11
N ARG A 629 -30.46 6.78 20.26
CA ARG A 629 -30.66 6.15 21.57
C ARG A 629 -30.09 4.73 21.61
N ASP A 630 -29.63 4.33 22.81
CA ASP A 630 -29.20 2.98 23.08
C ASP A 630 -30.42 2.05 23.31
N ASP A 631 -30.35 0.84 22.78
CA ASP A 631 -31.39 -0.18 22.88
C ASP A 631 -30.76 -1.53 23.28
N GLN A 632 -31.55 -2.40 23.90
CA GLN A 632 -31.14 -3.75 24.27
C GLN A 632 -30.82 -4.63 23.04
N ALA A 633 -31.41 -4.32 21.90
CA ALA A 633 -31.19 -4.99 20.62
C ALA A 633 -30.08 -4.35 19.76
N ASP A 634 -29.32 -3.41 20.29
CA ASP A 634 -28.14 -2.88 19.62
C ASP A 634 -27.08 -3.97 19.48
N LEU A 635 -26.29 -3.93 18.41
CA LEU A 635 -25.15 -4.83 18.27
C LEU A 635 -23.90 -4.17 18.87
N VAL A 636 -23.29 -4.83 19.84
CA VAL A 636 -22.09 -4.37 20.54
C VAL A 636 -20.92 -5.28 20.18
N LEU A 637 -19.91 -4.72 19.52
CA LEU A 637 -18.65 -5.40 19.27
C LEU A 637 -17.66 -5.02 20.39
N LYS A 638 -17.08 -6.01 21.05
CA LYS A 638 -16.08 -5.79 22.08
C LYS A 638 -14.74 -5.36 21.48
N SER A 639 -13.91 -4.73 22.31
CA SER A 639 -12.53 -4.43 21.94
C SER A 639 -11.80 -5.72 21.54
N PHE A 640 -10.95 -5.60 20.54
CA PHE A 640 -10.23 -6.72 19.97
C PHE A 640 -8.72 -6.44 19.96
N ALA A 641 -7.92 -7.44 20.33
CA ALA A 641 -6.47 -7.39 20.25
C ALA A 641 -5.92 -8.67 19.63
N ALA A 642 -5.00 -8.54 18.68
CA ALA A 642 -4.29 -9.67 18.11
C ALA A 642 -2.78 -9.39 18.09
N VAL A 643 -2.00 -10.46 18.28
CA VAL A 643 -0.53 -10.42 18.26
C VAL A 643 -0.04 -11.42 17.24
N ASP A 644 0.85 -10.97 16.37
CA ASP A 644 1.52 -11.79 15.37
C ASP A 644 3.01 -11.89 15.74
N LEU A 645 3.59 -13.07 15.55
CA LEU A 645 4.98 -13.35 15.88
C LEU A 645 5.66 -14.09 14.75
N LYS A 646 6.83 -13.62 14.33
CA LYS A 646 7.69 -14.27 13.32
C LYS A 646 9.09 -14.46 13.87
N LEU A 647 9.56 -15.68 13.91
CA LEU A 647 10.92 -16.04 14.22
C LEU A 647 11.66 -16.41 12.93
N THR A 648 12.81 -15.82 12.75
CA THR A 648 13.69 -16.05 11.59
C THR A 648 14.99 -16.67 12.07
N PHE A 649 15.40 -17.75 11.44
CA PHE A 649 16.73 -18.35 11.64
C PHE A 649 17.49 -18.42 10.32
N GLN A 650 18.65 -17.77 10.26
CA GLN A 650 19.48 -17.69 9.07
C GLN A 650 20.72 -18.60 9.20
N MET A 651 20.78 -19.64 8.36
CA MET A 651 21.95 -20.49 8.22
C MET A 651 22.80 -19.96 7.07
N SER A 652 23.93 -19.32 7.38
CA SER A 652 24.90 -18.92 6.35
C SER A 652 25.98 -19.99 6.21
N SER A 653 26.25 -20.45 5.01
CA SER A 653 27.47 -21.19 4.70
C SER A 653 28.60 -20.18 4.51
N SER A 654 29.56 -20.19 5.43
CA SER A 654 30.84 -19.45 5.43
C SER A 654 30.78 -17.93 5.23
N SER A 655 31.06 -17.20 6.31
CA SER A 655 31.44 -15.80 6.29
C SER A 655 32.85 -15.64 5.71
N ILE A 656 32.96 -15.12 4.49
CA ILE A 656 34.21 -14.44 4.10
C ILE A 656 34.06 -13.00 4.57
N ARG A 657 34.82 -12.62 5.60
CA ARG A 657 34.99 -11.25 6.06
C ARG A 657 35.29 -10.36 4.85
N ALA A 658 34.38 -9.49 4.51
CA ALA A 658 34.69 -8.35 3.65
C ALA A 658 35.32 -7.26 4.55
N SER A 659 36.64 -7.13 4.50
CA SER A 659 37.34 -5.95 5.02
C SER A 659 36.79 -4.72 4.29
N ALA A 660 36.50 -3.70 5.07
CA ALA A 660 35.89 -2.42 4.66
C ALA A 660 36.87 -1.48 3.91
N SER A 661 37.75 -2.01 3.09
CA SER A 661 38.73 -1.22 2.33
C SER A 661 38.99 -1.85 0.97
N SER A 662 38.09 -1.61 0.02
CA SER A 662 38.42 -1.59 -1.41
C SER A 662 37.25 -0.96 -2.19
N GLU A 663 37.45 0.28 -2.59
CA GLU A 663 36.65 1.00 -3.60
C GLU A 663 36.77 0.40 -5.01
N GLU A 664 37.41 -0.73 -5.20
CA GLU A 664 37.59 -1.36 -6.51
C GLU A 664 36.79 -2.66 -6.63
N GLY A 665 35.86 -2.58 -7.53
CA GLY A 665 34.87 -3.43 -8.11
C GLY A 665 35.19 -4.88 -8.44
N GLY A 666 35.47 -5.76 -7.46
CA GLY A 666 35.40 -7.20 -7.64
C GLY A 666 34.00 -7.76 -7.34
N PRO A 667 33.51 -8.80 -8.04
CA PRO A 667 32.25 -9.43 -7.70
C PRO A 667 32.36 -10.03 -6.30
N ARG A 668 31.58 -9.54 -5.33
CA ARG A 668 31.46 -10.18 -4.02
C ARG A 668 30.96 -11.61 -4.22
N ARG A 669 31.81 -12.60 -3.94
CA ARG A 669 31.39 -14.01 -3.90
C ARG A 669 30.33 -14.17 -2.81
N ARG A 670 29.21 -14.70 -3.20
CA ARG A 670 28.05 -14.91 -2.33
C ARG A 670 28.24 -16.10 -1.44
N SER A 671 27.85 -15.95 -0.19
CA SER A 671 27.51 -17.09 0.66
C SER A 671 26.06 -17.49 0.33
N SER A 672 25.83 -18.76 -0.03
CA SER A 672 24.47 -19.26 -0.07
C SER A 672 23.87 -19.20 1.33
N SER A 673 22.69 -18.64 1.47
CA SER A 673 21.98 -18.56 2.76
C SER A 673 20.71 -19.37 2.70
N LEU A 674 20.50 -20.21 3.71
CA LEU A 674 19.21 -20.84 3.97
C LEU A 674 18.57 -20.11 5.15
N GLN A 675 17.36 -19.65 4.96
CA GLN A 675 16.58 -19.00 5.99
C GLN A 675 15.31 -19.81 6.27
N VAL A 676 15.00 -20.00 7.53
CA VAL A 676 13.80 -20.65 8.01
C VAL A 676 13.02 -19.63 8.82
N ASN A 677 11.76 -19.42 8.49
CA ASN A 677 10.87 -18.55 9.25
C ASN A 677 9.70 -19.37 9.78
N LEU A 678 9.44 -19.22 11.05
CA LEU A 678 8.22 -19.68 11.71
C LEU A 678 7.40 -18.45 12.08
N GLU A 679 6.19 -18.36 11.58
CA GLU A 679 5.28 -17.24 11.84
C GLU A 679 3.98 -17.77 12.41
N VAL A 680 3.48 -17.10 13.43
CA VAL A 680 2.17 -17.36 14.05
C VAL A 680 1.38 -16.05 13.98
N GLU A 681 0.41 -16.00 13.11
CA GLU A 681 -0.56 -14.90 13.04
C GLU A 681 -1.65 -15.14 14.07
N ASN A 682 -2.11 -14.08 14.73
CA ASN A 682 -3.12 -14.14 15.80
C ASN A 682 -2.74 -15.18 16.87
N LEU A 683 -1.59 -15.01 17.51
CA LEU A 683 -0.96 -15.95 18.45
C LEU A 683 -1.94 -16.47 19.52
N PHE A 684 -2.85 -15.63 20.00
CA PHE A 684 -3.82 -15.96 21.06
C PHE A 684 -5.16 -16.45 20.53
N ASP A 685 -5.32 -16.64 19.21
CA ASP A 685 -6.58 -17.00 18.55
C ASP A 685 -7.75 -16.08 18.96
N ALA A 686 -7.44 -14.78 19.08
CA ALA A 686 -8.41 -13.77 19.47
C ALA A 686 -9.47 -13.61 18.38
N ARG A 687 -10.72 -13.42 18.81
CA ARG A 687 -11.88 -13.23 17.92
C ARG A 687 -12.64 -11.98 18.32
N PRO A 688 -13.07 -11.15 17.37
CA PRO A 688 -14.03 -10.09 17.68
C PRO A 688 -15.34 -10.73 18.19
N GLU A 689 -15.80 -10.34 19.37
CA GLU A 689 -17.02 -10.87 19.98
C GLU A 689 -18.16 -9.86 19.79
N ALA A 690 -19.28 -10.34 19.21
CA ALA A 690 -20.50 -9.56 19.07
C ALA A 690 -21.55 -9.99 20.11
N ARG A 691 -22.18 -9.02 20.77
CA ARG A 691 -23.26 -9.21 21.74
C ARG A 691 -24.39 -8.23 21.47
N LEU A 692 -25.56 -8.50 22.02
CA LEU A 692 -26.64 -7.52 22.08
C LEU A 692 -26.39 -6.48 23.19
N GLY A 693 -27.09 -5.38 23.16
CA GLY A 693 -26.97 -4.27 24.11
C GLY A 693 -27.28 -4.65 25.55
N ASP A 694 -28.07 -5.72 25.82
CA ASP A 694 -28.34 -6.30 27.11
C ASP A 694 -27.25 -7.28 27.59
N GLY A 695 -26.21 -7.53 26.77
CA GLY A 695 -25.09 -8.43 27.06
C GLY A 695 -25.34 -9.89 26.66
N SER A 696 -26.52 -10.25 26.15
CA SER A 696 -26.83 -11.57 25.62
C SER A 696 -26.04 -11.87 24.35
N ALA A 697 -25.95 -13.14 23.95
CA ALA A 697 -25.32 -13.50 22.66
C ALA A 697 -26.15 -12.95 21.50
N ALA A 698 -25.46 -12.35 20.52
CA ALA A 698 -26.14 -11.88 19.31
C ALA A 698 -26.61 -13.10 18.49
N PRO A 699 -27.90 -13.25 18.23
CA PRO A 699 -28.42 -14.40 17.49
C PRO A 699 -27.78 -14.53 16.10
N GLY A 700 -27.38 -15.75 15.74
CA GLY A 700 -26.72 -16.02 14.46
C GLY A 700 -25.23 -15.64 14.39
N TYR A 701 -24.66 -15.07 15.45
CA TYR A 701 -23.21 -14.84 15.54
C TYR A 701 -22.55 -15.95 16.39
N GLY A 702 -21.97 -16.94 15.71
CA GLY A 702 -21.10 -17.91 16.35
C GLY A 702 -19.71 -17.33 16.62
N ARG A 703 -18.85 -18.10 17.28
CA ARG A 703 -17.46 -17.71 17.60
C ARG A 703 -16.68 -17.23 16.39
N ASP A 704 -16.84 -17.92 15.24
CA ASP A 704 -16.06 -17.69 14.03
C ASP A 704 -16.76 -16.74 13.04
N ALA A 705 -17.90 -16.15 13.40
CA ALA A 705 -18.69 -15.33 12.48
C ALA A 705 -17.96 -14.07 11.97
N GLN A 706 -17.16 -13.43 12.83
CA GLN A 706 -16.42 -12.20 12.53
C GLN A 706 -15.02 -12.45 11.98
N ASP A 707 -14.40 -13.57 12.33
CA ASP A 707 -13.11 -13.99 11.81
C ASP A 707 -13.11 -15.50 11.53
N LEU A 708 -13.20 -15.87 10.28
CA LEU A 708 -13.27 -17.26 9.81
C LEU A 708 -11.95 -18.01 9.96
N ILE A 709 -10.83 -17.34 10.05
CA ILE A 709 -9.50 -17.96 9.96
C ILE A 709 -8.87 -18.13 11.33
N GLY A 710 -8.84 -17.09 12.18
CA GLY A 710 -8.21 -17.09 13.47
C GLY A 710 -6.70 -17.25 13.44
N ARG A 711 -6.16 -18.11 14.33
CA ARG A 711 -4.73 -18.34 14.41
C ARG A 711 -4.22 -19.17 13.24
N VAL A 712 -3.16 -18.66 12.57
CA VAL A 712 -2.49 -19.32 11.44
C VAL A 712 -1.03 -19.57 11.81
N VAL A 713 -0.54 -20.76 11.51
CA VAL A 713 0.88 -21.10 11.59
C VAL A 713 1.44 -21.20 10.18
N ARG A 714 2.54 -20.47 9.94
CA ARG A 714 3.21 -20.44 8.65
C ARG A 714 4.67 -20.83 8.79
N LEU A 715 5.13 -21.75 7.96
CA LEU A 715 6.52 -22.14 7.82
C LEU A 715 7.03 -21.71 6.46
N THR A 716 8.11 -20.94 6.45
CA THR A 716 8.77 -20.49 5.22
C THR A 716 10.20 -21.02 5.17
N LEU A 717 10.52 -21.69 4.08
CA LEU A 717 11.88 -22.07 3.73
C LEU A 717 12.34 -21.22 2.55
N GLN A 718 13.43 -20.50 2.72
CA GLN A 718 13.98 -19.61 1.71
C GLN A 718 15.45 -19.92 1.51
N ARG A 719 15.85 -20.10 0.27
CA ARG A 719 17.25 -20.31 -0.09
C ARG A 719 17.68 -19.29 -1.14
N ARG A 720 18.84 -18.69 -0.89
CA ARG A 720 19.48 -17.75 -1.80
C ARG A 720 20.84 -18.30 -2.22
N PHE A 721 21.16 -18.20 -3.52
CA PHE A 721 22.39 -18.69 -4.12
C PHE A 721 23.22 -17.57 -4.76
#